data_39c99f0edb4e00eddc30196afc2d3f0b
#
_entry.id   39c99f0edb4e00eddc30196afc2d3f0b
#
_cell.length_a   1.000
_cell.length_b   1.000
_cell.length_c   1.000
_cell.angle_alpha   90.00
_cell.angle_beta   90.00
_cell.angle_gamma   90.00
#
_symmetry.space_group_name_H-M   'P 1'
#
loop_
_entity.id
_entity.type
_entity.pdbx_description
1 polymer ?
#
loop_
_entity_poly.entity_id
_entity_poly.type
_entity_poly.pdbx_seq_one_letter_code
_entity_poly.pdbx_strand_id
1 'polypeptide(L)'
;MVFKRVVKIAVILMFIAGSVSNAQPKKFNLKLQLIDEKTKEAVEFATVSITKEGSTKAEKYALTDAEGKVVLAELKGGKYTVKGELLGYDPLEKQVEIDKNVDLGEIIMKVQVNFLEQAVVTSVGNPIIIKKDTIEYNASSFKTSDNDMLEELLKKLPGVEVASDGSVTANGKTITKITIDGKTFFLDDPQLATKNIPAKIVEKVKVVEKKSEQAAFSGIDDGNEETVIDLSIMKGMMNGWFGSILAGAGTDVRDVDNDLRFQGSAMIARFTESNQLSFIANGNNTNNRGFNDMASSMMLNMRGSGGMGRGSMGFGGGNGISTSYMTGINGSKTFGNESELSGNYLFNGNEKYITEKTSKNTLKQDGSSLLSENGGYSTTNTYGHRAGARADWHINKNTSILFIPQFNIGYGDFKEVSDFSTQNENSGVKSKINDGSSLSQGDNNSQTANGMILLRQRLGKQGRTVSLNMDYSYSNNVLNGYNKSVTNTYENEILSDSTVVDQMYDQQSKSYGIDGRLSYTEPLGKNFFMEGTYSYDYKKTSSVKSTYNKDDSDDYTIKDEKYSNIIDNEYITQSAGINVMKQEEKYNLTVGATAQPSKTVNVTEVNGIKTTINQNVINYAPNARFDYNFSDYEMIRLRYRGRTSQPSITQLQPVEDNANPLYISRGNPTLTPSFSHRLNTMYNKTNMKSFSSLNVNFDFTYNTNNIVNATWYDKSGVQYSVPMNNDKGTFSTQARIMFNTPIAKSKFSIMSHSNVSYSNSMSFIGKDGVDGDNSESYLNAANFDENRYQKVSANEFLRFVYRDNIIELSLGGNARYSQSWYTITTQEVKATWTNSVTGSANATIPGGIGVVTDGNYTFYYGYDEGYNEPTFVWNAEVNKQLFKGQATLSLKAYDILNQSKNTYRTIADNYVQDVTNNTLGRYVILSFTYRFGTFGGNKNRGPMGRGHMGGGHGMRGPM
;
A
#
# COMPACT_ATOMS: atom_id res chain seq x y z
N MET A 1 -16.22 18.90 73.71
CA MET A 1 -16.18 20.39 73.93
C MET A 1 -14.97 21.06 73.20
N VAL A 2 -14.02 20.29 72.69
CA VAL A 2 -12.78 20.82 71.99
C VAL A 2 -13.00 21.16 70.49
N PHE A 3 -13.89 20.40 69.84
CA PHE A 3 -14.19 20.56 68.45
C PHE A 3 -14.95 21.85 68.04
N LYS A 4 -15.76 22.37 68.92
CA LYS A 4 -16.51 23.64 68.74
C LYS A 4 -15.64 24.90 68.93
N ARG A 5 -14.50 24.80 69.63
CA ARG A 5 -13.56 25.93 69.80
C ARG A 5 -12.57 26.06 68.62
N VAL A 6 -12.21 24.95 67.95
CA VAL A 6 -11.30 24.99 66.77
C VAL A 6 -12.01 25.58 65.56
N VAL A 7 -13.30 25.28 65.38
CA VAL A 7 -14.09 25.82 64.25
C VAL A 7 -14.32 27.34 64.39
N LYS A 8 -14.48 27.86 65.63
CA LYS A 8 -14.61 29.32 65.84
C LYS A 8 -13.31 30.09 65.62
N ILE A 9 -12.15 29.49 65.85
CA ILE A 9 -10.85 30.14 65.61
C ILE A 9 -10.54 30.08 64.10
N ALA A 10 -10.91 29.05 63.39
CA ALA A 10 -10.75 28.97 61.95
C ALA A 10 -11.64 29.95 61.16
N VAL A 11 -12.83 30.24 61.63
CA VAL A 11 -13.75 31.23 61.05
C VAL A 11 -13.31 32.66 61.31
N ILE A 12 -12.69 32.92 62.46
CA ILE A 12 -12.12 34.29 62.77
C ILE A 12 -10.83 34.54 62.04
N LEU A 13 -10.03 33.50 61.78
CA LEU A 13 -8.83 33.63 60.90
C LEU A 13 -9.17 33.82 59.43
N MET A 14 -10.34 33.34 58.95
CA MET A 14 -10.82 33.60 57.60
C MET A 14 -11.39 35.04 57.43
N PHE A 15 -11.79 35.71 58.46
CA PHE A 15 -12.30 37.10 58.36
C PHE A 15 -11.23 38.19 58.53
N ILE A 16 -10.03 37.83 58.92
CA ILE A 16 -8.89 38.79 59.03
C ILE A 16 -8.01 38.77 57.77
N ALA A 17 -8.15 37.76 56.88
CA ALA A 17 -7.45 37.70 55.60
C ALA A 17 -8.13 38.46 54.47
N GLY A 18 -9.21 39.19 54.73
CA GLY A 18 -10.09 39.81 53.72
C GLY A 18 -9.93 41.32 53.55
N SER A 19 -8.74 41.91 53.67
CA SER A 19 -8.58 43.31 53.36
C SER A 19 -7.15 43.69 52.95
N VAL A 20 -6.60 42.90 51.97
CA VAL A 20 -5.56 43.46 51.12
C VAL A 20 -6.26 43.64 49.77
N SER A 21 -6.70 44.85 49.53
CA SER A 21 -7.14 45.34 48.24
C SER A 21 -5.97 45.25 47.28
N ASN A 22 -5.76 44.10 46.63
CA ASN A 22 -4.90 44.04 45.42
C ASN A 22 -5.63 44.80 44.35
N ALA A 23 -5.19 46.01 44.06
CA ALA A 23 -5.54 46.70 42.84
C ALA A 23 -5.13 45.80 41.68
N GLN A 24 -6.10 45.09 41.08
CA GLN A 24 -5.83 44.32 39.85
C GLN A 24 -5.21 45.30 38.85
N PRO A 25 -4.08 44.95 38.24
CA PRO A 25 -3.47 45.82 37.21
C PRO A 25 -4.52 45.97 36.09
N LYS A 26 -4.81 47.22 35.73
CA LYS A 26 -5.72 47.52 34.61
C LYS A 26 -5.25 46.75 33.37
N LYS A 27 -6.13 46.00 32.75
CA LYS A 27 -5.88 45.24 31.51
C LYS A 27 -6.45 46.03 30.33
N PHE A 28 -5.75 46.02 29.21
CA PHE A 28 -6.08 46.76 28.00
C PHE A 28 -6.10 45.84 26.80
N ASN A 29 -6.78 46.26 25.73
CA ASN A 29 -6.86 45.56 24.46
C ASN A 29 -6.12 46.35 23.37
N LEU A 30 -5.37 45.67 22.54
CA LEU A 30 -4.78 46.19 21.32
C LEU A 30 -5.53 45.63 20.12
N LYS A 31 -5.98 46.51 19.23
CA LYS A 31 -6.62 46.13 17.96
C LYS A 31 -5.78 46.68 16.81
N LEU A 32 -5.78 45.92 15.71
CA LEU A 32 -5.22 46.35 14.42
C LEU A 32 -5.83 45.56 13.28
N GLN A 33 -5.68 46.07 12.07
CA GLN A 33 -6.05 45.41 10.83
C GLN A 33 -4.84 45.38 9.90
N LEU A 34 -4.55 44.21 9.33
CA LEU A 34 -3.46 44.04 8.35
C LEU A 34 -4.06 44.06 6.93
N ILE A 35 -3.47 44.89 6.06
CA ILE A 35 -3.86 44.99 4.65
C ILE A 35 -2.62 44.82 3.76
N ASP A 36 -2.78 44.24 2.59
CA ASP A 36 -1.74 44.07 1.58
C ASP A 36 -1.39 45.45 0.93
N GLU A 37 -0.11 45.71 0.74
CA GLU A 37 0.37 46.97 0.16
C GLU A 37 -0.15 47.22 -1.26
N LYS A 38 -0.22 46.17 -2.07
CA LYS A 38 -0.53 46.22 -3.51
C LYS A 38 -2.00 46.02 -3.79
N THR A 39 -2.61 45.01 -3.18
CA THR A 39 -4.01 44.64 -3.45
C THR A 39 -5.01 45.46 -2.62
N LYS A 40 -4.55 46.02 -1.51
CA LYS A 40 -5.38 46.68 -0.49
C LYS A 40 -6.43 45.75 0.13
N GLU A 41 -6.29 44.48 -0.06
CA GLU A 41 -7.13 43.45 0.55
C GLU A 41 -6.66 43.11 1.97
N ALA A 42 -7.59 42.58 2.76
CA ALA A 42 -7.29 42.12 4.12
C ALA A 42 -6.28 40.94 4.10
N VAL A 43 -5.30 40.98 5.01
CA VAL A 43 -4.32 39.89 5.18
C VAL A 43 -4.84 38.95 6.26
N GLU A 44 -5.49 37.85 5.81
CA GLU A 44 -6.04 36.81 6.66
C GLU A 44 -4.95 35.83 7.15
N PHE A 45 -5.13 35.28 8.34
CA PHE A 45 -4.23 34.28 8.99
C PHE A 45 -2.80 34.77 9.23
N ALA A 46 -2.53 36.04 9.24
CA ALA A 46 -1.25 36.58 9.69
C ALA A 46 -1.11 36.40 11.22
N THR A 47 0.04 35.94 11.66
CA THR A 47 0.35 35.84 13.09
C THR A 47 0.76 37.21 13.62
N VAL A 48 -0.03 37.76 14.51
CA VAL A 48 0.34 39.00 15.24
C VAL A 48 0.73 38.64 16.65
N SER A 49 1.96 38.99 17.03
CA SER A 49 2.50 38.77 18.36
C SER A 49 2.89 40.08 19.02
N ILE A 50 2.85 40.10 20.35
CA ILE A 50 3.25 41.27 21.13
C ILE A 50 4.27 40.89 22.20
N THR A 51 5.40 41.58 22.22
CA THR A 51 6.51 41.33 23.12
C THR A 51 6.77 42.56 23.95
N LYS A 52 6.87 42.44 25.29
CA LYS A 52 7.16 43.55 26.22
C LYS A 52 8.61 43.98 26.06
N GLU A 53 8.84 45.28 26.12
CA GLU A 53 10.19 45.84 26.08
C GLU A 53 11.10 45.21 27.13
N GLY A 54 12.30 44.73 26.70
CA GLY A 54 13.23 43.97 27.54
C GLY A 54 12.98 42.47 27.64
N SER A 55 11.95 41.94 26.98
CA SER A 55 11.65 40.48 26.89
C SER A 55 12.02 39.97 25.51
N THR A 56 12.53 38.74 25.44
CA THR A 56 12.76 38.02 24.18
C THR A 56 11.62 37.09 23.83
N LYS A 57 10.61 36.96 24.70
CA LYS A 57 9.46 36.03 24.53
C LYS A 57 8.18 36.83 24.34
N ALA A 58 7.39 36.46 23.32
CA ALA A 58 6.07 37.04 23.10
C ALA A 58 5.15 36.80 24.32
N GLU A 59 4.47 37.82 24.78
CA GLU A 59 3.50 37.76 25.89
C GLU A 59 2.17 37.21 25.40
N LYS A 60 1.76 37.62 24.20
CA LYS A 60 0.54 37.08 23.50
C LYS A 60 0.73 37.07 21.99
N TYR A 61 -0.09 36.24 21.35
CA TYR A 61 -0.21 36.22 19.90
C TYR A 61 -1.66 35.81 19.50
N ALA A 62 -2.08 36.23 18.32
CA ALA A 62 -3.34 35.85 17.70
C ALA A 62 -3.22 35.91 16.18
N LEU A 63 -4.15 35.25 15.47
CA LEU A 63 -4.23 35.28 14.00
C LEU A 63 -5.23 36.37 13.57
N THR A 64 -4.99 36.99 12.43
CA THR A 64 -5.97 37.87 11.78
C THR A 64 -7.14 37.06 11.22
N ASP A 65 -8.34 37.62 11.30
CA ASP A 65 -9.56 37.07 10.71
C ASP A 65 -9.65 37.33 9.20
N ALA A 66 -10.78 36.96 8.59
CA ALA A 66 -11.03 37.14 7.15
C ALA A 66 -11.04 38.61 6.70
N GLU A 67 -11.31 39.53 7.62
CA GLU A 67 -11.23 40.97 7.41
C GLU A 67 -9.84 41.54 7.75
N GLY A 68 -8.83 40.69 8.05
CA GLY A 68 -7.48 41.09 8.43
C GLY A 68 -7.37 41.67 9.83
N LYS A 69 -8.43 41.60 10.65
CA LYS A 69 -8.48 42.20 11.99
C LYS A 69 -7.98 41.23 13.05
N VAL A 70 -7.34 41.78 14.07
CA VAL A 70 -6.89 41.03 15.24
C VAL A 70 -7.05 41.84 16.53
N VAL A 71 -7.37 41.16 17.61
CA VAL A 71 -7.48 41.74 18.94
C VAL A 71 -6.58 40.95 19.91
N LEU A 72 -5.57 41.64 20.48
CA LEU A 72 -4.76 41.10 21.56
C LEU A 72 -5.31 41.69 22.88
N ALA A 73 -6.08 40.82 23.59
CA ALA A 73 -6.84 41.24 24.79
C ALA A 73 -6.02 41.02 26.07
N GLU A 74 -6.41 41.74 27.15
CA GLU A 74 -5.86 41.60 28.48
C GLU A 74 -4.34 41.87 28.63
N LEU A 75 -3.84 42.89 27.96
CA LEU A 75 -2.47 43.31 28.06
C LEU A 75 -2.26 44.21 29.29
N LYS A 76 -1.11 44.11 29.93
CA LYS A 76 -0.73 45.01 31.04
C LYS A 76 -0.21 46.32 30.47
N GLY A 77 -0.31 47.38 31.21
CA GLY A 77 0.32 48.65 30.82
C GLY A 77 1.87 48.53 30.67
N GLY A 78 2.39 49.18 29.65
CA GLY A 78 3.82 49.17 29.34
C GLY A 78 4.13 49.37 27.86
N LYS A 79 5.42 49.39 27.53
CA LYS A 79 5.91 49.48 26.17
C LYS A 79 6.09 48.08 25.58
N TYR A 80 5.65 47.94 24.36
CA TYR A 80 5.61 46.66 23.64
C TYR A 80 6.06 46.83 22.18
N THR A 81 6.59 45.73 21.63
CA THR A 81 6.81 45.60 20.19
C THR A 81 5.74 44.65 19.62
N VAL A 82 4.95 45.11 18.67
CA VAL A 82 4.00 44.32 17.89
C VAL A 82 4.70 43.83 16.65
N LYS A 83 4.64 42.51 16.40
CA LYS A 83 5.14 41.88 15.17
C LYS A 83 3.98 41.24 14.42
N GLY A 84 3.91 41.50 13.11
CA GLY A 84 3.02 40.83 12.19
C GLY A 84 3.82 39.97 11.23
N GLU A 85 3.51 38.67 11.15
CA GLU A 85 4.26 37.71 10.31
C GLU A 85 3.28 36.88 9.49
N LEU A 86 3.52 36.83 8.19
CA LEU A 86 2.84 35.91 7.26
C LEU A 86 3.83 35.54 6.16
N LEU A 87 3.84 34.27 5.78
CA LEU A 87 4.69 33.77 4.70
C LEU A 87 4.36 34.51 3.38
N GLY A 88 5.37 35.09 2.76
CA GLY A 88 5.23 35.91 1.55
C GLY A 88 5.16 37.40 1.80
N TYR A 89 5.24 37.82 3.05
CA TYR A 89 5.30 39.25 3.43
C TYR A 89 6.55 39.55 4.23
N ASP A 90 7.03 40.78 4.13
CA ASP A 90 8.07 41.29 5.02
C ASP A 90 7.53 41.36 6.45
N PRO A 91 8.28 40.91 7.47
CA PRO A 91 7.84 41.01 8.84
C PRO A 91 7.59 42.46 9.24
N LEU A 92 6.42 42.72 9.80
CA LEU A 92 6.02 43.98 10.34
C LEU A 92 6.52 44.09 11.79
N GLU A 93 7.22 45.18 12.15
CA GLU A 93 7.52 45.51 13.55
C GLU A 93 7.07 46.94 13.85
N LYS A 94 6.31 47.09 14.96
CA LYS A 94 5.87 48.43 15.42
C LYS A 94 5.91 48.50 16.95
N GLN A 95 6.52 49.55 17.47
CA GLN A 95 6.51 49.83 18.90
C GLN A 95 5.18 50.51 19.29
N VAL A 96 4.63 50.14 20.43
CA VAL A 96 3.38 50.66 20.96
C VAL A 96 3.45 50.78 22.50
N GLU A 97 2.92 51.86 23.04
CA GLU A 97 2.75 52.04 24.47
C GLU A 97 1.29 51.79 24.85
N ILE A 98 1.08 50.83 25.77
CA ILE A 98 -0.23 50.41 26.22
C ILE A 98 -0.50 51.01 27.59
N ASP A 99 -1.25 52.11 27.63
CA ASP A 99 -1.75 52.80 28.84
C ASP A 99 -3.28 52.82 28.90
N LYS A 100 -3.94 52.50 27.78
CA LYS A 100 -5.37 52.39 27.52
C LYS A 100 -5.63 51.38 26.43
N ASN A 101 -6.90 51.16 26.06
CA ASN A 101 -7.21 50.41 24.87
C ASN A 101 -6.69 51.12 23.64
N VAL A 102 -5.88 50.48 22.83
CA VAL A 102 -5.21 51.03 21.65
C VAL A 102 -5.78 50.38 20.40
N ASP A 103 -6.14 51.21 19.43
CA ASP A 103 -6.50 50.77 18.08
C ASP A 103 -5.44 51.35 17.12
N LEU A 104 -4.65 50.49 16.48
CA LEU A 104 -3.59 50.88 15.54
C LEU A 104 -4.09 51.10 14.13
N GLY A 105 -5.40 50.86 13.89
CA GLY A 105 -6.04 50.99 12.58
C GLY A 105 -5.46 50.00 11.55
N GLU A 106 -5.49 50.44 10.31
CA GLU A 106 -4.96 49.67 9.18
C GLU A 106 -3.41 49.78 9.15
N ILE A 107 -2.75 48.65 9.06
CA ILE A 107 -1.29 48.56 8.93
C ILE A 107 -0.97 47.76 7.67
N ILE A 108 -0.14 48.35 6.82
CA ILE A 108 0.21 47.81 5.50
C ILE A 108 1.32 46.77 5.68
N MET A 109 1.07 45.54 5.16
CA MET A 109 2.09 44.51 4.98
C MET A 109 2.66 44.54 3.57
N LYS A 110 3.97 44.54 3.44
CA LYS A 110 4.68 44.51 2.15
C LYS A 110 4.92 43.09 1.68
N VAL A 111 4.59 42.81 0.42
CA VAL A 111 4.92 41.51 -0.17
C VAL A 111 6.43 41.39 -0.37
N GLN A 112 7.00 40.34 0.15
CA GLN A 112 8.44 40.04 0.03
C GLN A 112 8.78 39.70 -1.41
N VAL A 113 9.58 40.49 -2.08
CA VAL A 113 9.90 40.35 -3.52
C VAL A 113 11.02 39.33 -3.79
N ASN A 114 11.75 38.88 -2.74
CA ASN A 114 12.90 37.97 -2.85
C ASN A 114 12.63 36.58 -2.30
N PHE A 115 11.92 35.73 -3.06
CA PHE A 115 11.60 34.36 -2.68
C PHE A 115 12.63 33.32 -3.11
N LEU A 116 13.87 33.68 -3.49
CA LEU A 116 14.86 32.71 -4.01
C LEU A 116 16.14 32.56 -3.18
N GLU A 117 16.26 33.19 -2.02
CA GLU A 117 17.34 32.86 -1.08
C GLU A 117 16.77 32.59 0.31
N GLN A 118 16.77 31.29 0.64
CA GLN A 118 16.62 30.75 1.99
C GLN A 118 15.36 31.13 2.77
N ALA A 119 14.24 30.49 2.49
CA ALA A 119 13.31 30.16 3.55
C ALA A 119 13.88 28.97 4.36
N VAL A 120 14.87 29.20 5.20
CA VAL A 120 15.21 28.28 6.27
C VAL A 120 14.12 28.39 7.32
N VAL A 121 13.11 27.54 7.23
CA VAL A 121 12.11 27.38 8.26
C VAL A 121 12.79 26.79 9.50
N THR A 122 13.22 27.64 10.43
CA THR A 122 13.77 27.24 11.73
C THR A 122 12.70 26.80 12.75
N SER A 123 11.44 26.70 12.35
CA SER A 123 10.42 26.02 13.14
C SER A 123 10.38 24.57 12.69
N VAL A 124 10.96 23.69 13.48
CA VAL A 124 10.71 22.24 13.34
C VAL A 124 9.23 22.03 13.67
N GLY A 125 8.38 22.15 12.65
CA GLY A 125 6.98 21.75 12.73
C GLY A 125 6.93 20.29 13.16
N ASN A 126 5.83 19.86 13.77
CA ASN A 126 5.66 18.45 14.11
C ASN A 126 5.79 17.61 12.83
N PRO A 127 6.83 16.76 12.70
CA PRO A 127 7.03 15.98 11.49
C PRO A 127 5.84 15.04 11.17
N ILE A 128 5.09 14.63 12.22
CA ILE A 128 3.98 13.68 12.12
C ILE A 128 2.85 14.13 13.03
N ILE A 129 1.65 14.25 12.47
CA ILE A 129 0.42 14.56 13.21
C ILE A 129 -0.56 13.40 12.96
N ILE A 130 -0.95 12.71 14.02
CA ILE A 130 -1.96 11.65 13.95
C ILE A 130 -3.30 12.24 14.38
N LYS A 131 -4.27 12.21 13.47
CA LYS A 131 -5.66 12.59 13.70
C LYS A 131 -6.54 11.33 13.69
N LYS A 132 -7.82 11.50 13.90
CA LYS A 132 -8.81 10.43 14.03
C LYS A 132 -8.73 9.34 12.94
N ASP A 133 -8.59 9.73 11.68
CA ASP A 133 -8.58 8.87 10.50
C ASP A 133 -7.40 9.17 9.55
N THR A 134 -6.49 10.03 9.97
CA THR A 134 -5.44 10.58 9.12
C THR A 134 -4.12 10.65 9.86
N ILE A 135 -3.06 10.12 9.26
CA ILE A 135 -1.68 10.40 9.67
C ILE A 135 -1.10 11.39 8.67
N GLU A 136 -0.77 12.58 9.14
CA GLU A 136 -0.23 13.66 8.33
C GLU A 136 1.28 13.79 8.58
N TYR A 137 2.07 13.70 7.51
CA TYR A 137 3.51 13.91 7.50
C TYR A 137 3.83 15.23 6.82
N ASN A 138 4.61 16.07 7.47
CA ASN A 138 5.13 17.27 6.85
C ASN A 138 6.35 16.91 5.99
N ALA A 139 6.23 17.02 4.66
CA ALA A 139 7.27 16.61 3.73
C ALA A 139 8.61 17.33 3.96
N SER A 140 8.58 18.61 4.33
CA SER A 140 9.79 19.38 4.62
C SER A 140 10.58 18.88 5.83
N SER A 141 9.96 18.06 6.68
CA SER A 141 10.60 17.41 7.82
C SER A 141 11.44 16.19 7.44
N PHE A 142 11.41 15.76 6.18
CA PHE A 142 12.12 14.59 5.67
C PHE A 142 12.96 15.01 4.47
N LYS A 143 14.28 15.11 4.68
CA LYS A 143 15.18 15.66 3.66
C LYS A 143 15.26 14.70 2.46
N THR A 144 14.93 15.20 1.29
CA THR A 144 15.05 14.50 0.01
C THR A 144 16.08 15.22 -0.87
N SER A 145 16.69 14.47 -1.78
CA SER A 145 17.51 15.03 -2.85
C SER A 145 16.64 15.80 -3.84
N ASP A 146 17.26 16.69 -4.59
CA ASP A 146 16.55 17.48 -5.60
C ASP A 146 15.91 16.65 -6.69
N ASN A 147 16.47 15.47 -6.97
CA ASN A 147 16.00 14.55 -8.00
C ASN A 147 15.09 13.46 -7.46
N ASP A 148 14.89 13.41 -6.15
CA ASP A 148 14.07 12.37 -5.54
C ASP A 148 12.60 12.48 -5.97
N MET A 149 12.02 11.33 -6.28
CA MET A 149 10.60 11.17 -6.49
C MET A 149 9.88 10.94 -5.16
N LEU A 150 8.57 11.01 -5.17
CA LEU A 150 7.73 10.79 -3.99
C LEU A 150 8.09 9.48 -3.26
N GLU A 151 8.48 8.43 -3.97
CA GLU A 151 8.90 7.16 -3.39
C GLU A 151 10.01 7.33 -2.37
N GLU A 152 11.04 8.12 -2.68
CA GLU A 152 12.17 8.34 -1.78
C GLU A 152 11.75 9.14 -0.53
N LEU A 153 10.76 10.02 -0.66
CA LEU A 153 10.12 10.66 0.48
C LEU A 153 9.35 9.63 1.31
N LEU A 154 8.53 8.77 0.68
CA LEU A 154 7.72 7.77 1.37
C LEU A 154 8.58 6.75 2.15
N LYS A 155 9.70 6.30 1.60
CA LYS A 155 10.67 5.41 2.28
C LYS A 155 11.24 6.01 3.57
N LYS A 156 11.17 7.33 3.73
CA LYS A 156 11.64 8.05 4.92
C LYS A 156 10.55 8.26 5.96
N LEU A 157 9.27 8.01 5.60
CA LEU A 157 8.15 8.21 6.49
C LEU A 157 7.98 7.01 7.43
N PRO A 158 7.89 7.23 8.75
CA PRO A 158 7.65 6.15 9.70
C PRO A 158 6.32 5.45 9.45
N GLY A 159 6.34 4.11 9.44
CA GLY A 159 5.15 3.28 9.21
C GLY A 159 4.71 3.20 7.75
N VAL A 160 5.47 3.77 6.83
CA VAL A 160 5.29 3.59 5.38
C VAL A 160 6.41 2.70 4.87
N GLU A 161 6.06 1.64 4.18
CA GLU A 161 7.00 0.71 3.56
C GLU A 161 6.76 0.73 2.05
N VAL A 162 7.84 0.79 1.30
CA VAL A 162 7.80 0.67 -0.16
C VAL A 162 8.57 -0.58 -0.53
N ALA A 163 7.87 -1.56 -1.07
CA ALA A 163 8.46 -2.82 -1.48
C ALA A 163 9.29 -2.66 -2.77
N SER A 164 10.11 -3.65 -3.08
CA SER A 164 10.97 -3.65 -4.28
C SER A 164 10.18 -3.60 -5.59
N ASP A 165 8.94 -4.09 -5.59
CA ASP A 165 8.02 -4.01 -6.72
C ASP A 165 7.35 -2.62 -6.84
N GLY A 166 7.59 -1.71 -5.88
CA GLY A 166 7.02 -0.36 -5.82
C GLY A 166 5.65 -0.30 -5.16
N SER A 167 5.12 -1.40 -4.65
CA SER A 167 3.90 -1.38 -3.83
C SER A 167 4.15 -0.65 -2.52
N VAL A 168 3.15 0.09 -2.07
CA VAL A 168 3.23 0.90 -0.85
C VAL A 168 2.29 0.33 0.19
N THR A 169 2.80 0.13 1.40
CA THR A 169 1.98 -0.16 2.57
C THR A 169 2.15 0.94 3.61
N ALA A 170 1.09 1.32 4.26
CA ALA A 170 1.15 2.23 5.39
C ALA A 170 0.45 1.60 6.60
N ASN A 171 1.16 1.55 7.72
CA ASN A 171 0.70 0.86 8.94
C ASN A 171 0.26 -0.59 8.67
N GLY A 172 0.95 -1.27 7.73
CA GLY A 172 0.67 -2.64 7.31
C GLY A 172 -0.60 -2.83 6.48
N LYS A 173 -1.22 -1.75 6.00
CA LYS A 173 -2.31 -1.78 5.03
C LYS A 173 -1.80 -1.33 3.67
N THR A 174 -2.15 -2.07 2.62
CA THR A 174 -1.78 -1.70 1.26
C THR A 174 -2.48 -0.41 0.86
N ILE A 175 -1.72 0.51 0.27
CA ILE A 175 -2.25 1.73 -0.33
C ILE A 175 -2.88 1.36 -1.67
N THR A 176 -4.16 1.68 -1.84
CA THR A 176 -4.92 1.36 -3.05
C THR A 176 -4.86 2.46 -4.09
N LYS A 177 -4.73 3.73 -3.66
CA LYS A 177 -4.66 4.89 -4.56
C LYS A 177 -3.97 6.09 -3.93
N ILE A 178 -3.51 7.00 -4.78
CA ILE A 178 -2.96 8.30 -4.37
C ILE A 178 -3.83 9.42 -4.95
N THR A 179 -4.18 10.38 -4.09
CA THR A 179 -4.90 11.60 -4.48
C THR A 179 -4.00 12.82 -4.35
N ILE A 180 -4.28 13.87 -5.12
CA ILE A 180 -3.63 15.18 -5.00
C ILE A 180 -4.70 16.20 -4.66
N ASP A 181 -4.62 16.76 -3.43
CA ASP A 181 -5.63 17.67 -2.88
C ASP A 181 -7.05 17.10 -3.02
N GLY A 182 -7.21 15.82 -2.64
CA GLY A 182 -8.48 15.09 -2.67
C GLY A 182 -8.89 14.51 -4.03
N LYS A 183 -8.27 14.91 -5.15
CA LYS A 183 -8.59 14.43 -6.50
C LYS A 183 -7.72 13.22 -6.86
N THR A 184 -8.33 12.19 -7.42
CA THR A 184 -7.62 10.96 -7.77
C THR A 184 -6.60 11.20 -8.88
N PHE A 185 -5.35 10.75 -8.66
CA PHE A 185 -4.27 10.84 -9.62
C PHE A 185 -4.02 9.45 -10.22
N PHE A 186 -4.28 9.27 -11.52
CA PHE A 186 -4.19 7.99 -12.24
C PHE A 186 -4.84 6.84 -11.46
N LEU A 187 -6.15 6.72 -11.55
CA LEU A 187 -7.02 5.78 -10.83
C LEU A 187 -6.35 4.45 -10.48
N ASP A 188 -6.32 4.11 -9.17
CA ASP A 188 -5.93 2.81 -8.61
C ASP A 188 -4.49 2.32 -8.90
N ASP A 189 -3.56 3.22 -9.27
CA ASP A 189 -2.13 2.87 -9.41
C ASP A 189 -1.23 3.80 -8.59
N PRO A 190 -0.95 3.47 -7.32
CA PRO A 190 -0.07 4.27 -6.47
C PRO A 190 1.34 4.46 -7.03
N GLN A 191 1.86 3.48 -7.79
CA GLN A 191 3.22 3.54 -8.33
C GLN A 191 3.37 4.68 -9.35
N LEU A 192 2.31 4.99 -10.10
CA LEU A 192 2.31 6.12 -11.02
C LEU A 192 2.58 7.46 -10.31
N ALA A 193 2.05 7.62 -9.11
CA ALA A 193 2.34 8.80 -8.30
C ALA A 193 3.73 8.72 -7.65
N THR A 194 4.05 7.60 -7.00
CA THR A 194 5.29 7.46 -6.21
C THR A 194 6.55 7.58 -7.06
N LYS A 195 6.54 7.02 -8.26
CA LYS A 195 7.69 7.00 -9.17
C LYS A 195 7.82 8.23 -10.06
N ASN A 196 6.74 9.02 -10.21
CA ASN A 196 6.72 10.09 -11.22
C ASN A 196 6.46 11.49 -10.63
N ILE A 197 5.96 11.62 -9.40
CA ILE A 197 5.79 12.92 -8.73
C ILE A 197 7.12 13.31 -8.06
N PRO A 198 7.71 14.48 -8.37
CA PRO A 198 8.88 14.97 -7.66
C PRO A 198 8.57 15.23 -6.19
N ALA A 199 9.41 14.74 -5.27
CA ALA A 199 9.22 14.93 -3.83
C ALA A 199 9.16 16.42 -3.42
N LYS A 200 9.88 17.27 -4.12
CA LYS A 200 9.96 18.73 -3.85
C LYS A 200 8.66 19.51 -4.00
N ILE A 201 7.70 19.01 -4.79
CA ILE A 201 6.42 19.72 -4.94
C ILE A 201 5.42 19.38 -3.83
N VAL A 202 5.70 18.35 -3.03
CA VAL A 202 4.82 17.87 -1.98
C VAL A 202 5.03 18.67 -0.71
N GLU A 203 3.97 19.29 -0.19
CA GLU A 203 3.97 19.97 1.11
C GLU A 203 3.70 18.99 2.25
N LYS A 204 2.67 18.12 2.06
CA LYS A 204 2.25 17.14 3.05
C LYS A 204 1.88 15.81 2.41
N VAL A 205 2.16 14.74 3.12
CA VAL A 205 1.69 13.40 2.81
C VAL A 205 0.70 13.01 3.90
N LYS A 206 -0.55 12.71 3.53
CA LYS A 206 -1.57 12.27 4.47
C LYS A 206 -1.93 10.82 4.15
N VAL A 207 -1.78 9.93 5.10
CA VAL A 207 -2.31 8.57 5.03
C VAL A 207 -3.69 8.59 5.65
N VAL A 208 -4.72 8.32 4.86
CA VAL A 208 -6.13 8.46 5.23
C VAL A 208 -6.83 7.12 5.09
N GLU A 209 -7.58 6.72 6.10
CA GLU A 209 -8.57 5.64 5.99
C GLU A 209 -9.87 6.22 5.41
N LYS A 210 -10.07 6.05 4.10
CA LYS A 210 -11.23 6.56 3.39
C LYS A 210 -12.35 5.52 3.41
N LYS A 211 -13.54 5.92 3.84
CA LYS A 211 -14.75 5.10 3.74
C LYS A 211 -15.10 4.85 2.27
N SER A 212 -15.80 3.75 1.98
CA SER A 212 -16.40 3.53 0.66
C SER A 212 -17.27 4.72 0.26
N GLU A 213 -17.48 4.92 -1.03
CA GLU A 213 -18.33 6.01 -1.55
C GLU A 213 -19.76 5.93 -0.99
N GLN A 214 -20.27 4.71 -0.77
CA GLN A 214 -21.58 4.49 -0.16
C GLN A 214 -21.58 4.81 1.33
N ALA A 215 -20.59 4.30 2.09
CA ALA A 215 -20.47 4.57 3.53
C ALA A 215 -20.20 6.06 3.82
N ALA A 216 -19.48 6.76 2.95
CA ALA A 216 -19.28 8.21 3.04
C ALA A 216 -20.61 8.98 2.84
N PHE A 217 -21.49 8.49 1.99
CA PHE A 217 -22.79 9.11 1.72
C PHE A 217 -23.82 8.79 2.82
N SER A 218 -23.95 7.54 3.24
CA SER A 218 -24.94 7.11 4.25
C SER A 218 -24.51 7.48 5.68
N GLY A 219 -23.20 7.64 5.92
CA GLY A 219 -22.60 7.81 7.23
C GLY A 219 -22.36 6.51 7.99
N ILE A 220 -22.93 5.39 7.53
CA ILE A 220 -22.80 4.05 8.14
C ILE A 220 -21.63 3.31 7.48
N ASP A 221 -20.77 2.74 8.33
CA ASP A 221 -19.62 1.96 7.88
C ASP A 221 -20.08 0.60 7.34
N ASP A 222 -19.73 0.33 6.08
CA ASP A 222 -19.99 -0.96 5.40
C ASP A 222 -18.81 -1.94 5.49
N GLY A 223 -17.74 -1.55 6.20
CA GLY A 223 -16.53 -2.34 6.37
C GLY A 223 -15.60 -2.36 5.15
N ASN A 224 -15.89 -1.58 4.11
CA ASN A 224 -15.09 -1.47 2.89
C ASN A 224 -14.27 -0.17 2.88
N GLU A 225 -13.43 0.02 3.92
CA GLU A 225 -12.53 1.16 3.98
C GLU A 225 -11.27 0.91 3.14
N GLU A 226 -10.83 1.94 2.44
CA GLU A 226 -9.59 1.95 1.68
C GLU A 226 -8.53 2.78 2.40
N THR A 227 -7.27 2.35 2.36
CA THR A 227 -6.16 3.18 2.81
C THR A 227 -5.58 3.91 1.60
N VAL A 228 -5.64 5.25 1.64
CA VAL A 228 -5.19 6.11 0.54
C VAL A 228 -4.12 7.08 1.03
N ILE A 229 -3.24 7.50 0.13
CA ILE A 229 -2.35 8.63 0.36
C ILE A 229 -2.93 9.86 -0.33
N ASP A 230 -3.20 10.93 0.43
CA ASP A 230 -3.55 12.24 -0.12
C ASP A 230 -2.36 13.19 -0.01
N LEU A 231 -1.91 13.69 -1.16
CA LEU A 231 -0.80 14.63 -1.25
C LEU A 231 -1.32 16.05 -1.27
N SER A 232 -0.83 16.89 -0.38
CA SER A 232 -1.01 18.33 -0.52
C SER A 232 0.18 18.91 -1.26
N ILE A 233 -0.11 19.63 -2.35
CA ILE A 233 0.90 20.30 -3.15
C ILE A 233 1.17 21.70 -2.58
N MET A 234 2.43 22.17 -2.68
CA MET A 234 2.83 23.47 -2.18
C MET A 234 1.95 24.59 -2.75
N LYS A 235 1.45 25.46 -1.87
CA LYS A 235 0.71 26.66 -2.25
C LYS A 235 1.56 27.49 -3.22
N GLY A 236 1.03 27.87 -4.37
CA GLY A 236 1.76 28.59 -5.42
C GLY A 236 2.02 27.75 -6.67
N MET A 237 1.97 26.42 -6.57
CA MET A 237 1.88 25.52 -7.75
C MET A 237 0.45 25.32 -8.24
N MET A 238 -0.54 25.71 -7.44
CA MET A 238 -1.94 25.83 -7.86
C MET A 238 -2.11 27.14 -8.66
N ASN A 239 -2.52 27.08 -9.93
CA ASN A 239 -2.71 28.16 -10.91
C ASN A 239 -1.53 28.39 -11.90
N GLY A 240 -0.98 27.30 -12.44
CA GLY A 240 0.06 27.42 -13.45
C GLY A 240 0.45 26.13 -14.13
N TRP A 241 1.39 26.23 -15.05
CA TRP A 241 2.12 25.10 -15.60
C TRP A 241 3.34 24.84 -14.74
N PHE A 242 3.57 23.57 -14.40
CA PHE A 242 4.80 23.11 -13.79
C PHE A 242 5.19 21.75 -14.33
N GLY A 243 6.44 21.41 -14.20
CA GLY A 243 6.91 20.11 -14.64
C GLY A 243 8.37 19.84 -14.32
N SER A 244 8.75 18.61 -14.56
CA SER A 244 10.11 18.10 -14.43
C SER A 244 10.43 17.21 -15.63
N ILE A 245 11.56 17.39 -16.24
CA ILE A 245 12.11 16.54 -17.29
C ILE A 245 13.48 16.08 -16.83
N LEU A 246 13.70 14.78 -16.85
CA LEU A 246 14.96 14.13 -16.49
C LEU A 246 15.43 13.32 -17.70
N ALA A 247 16.72 13.44 -18.03
CA ALA A 247 17.42 12.59 -18.98
C ALA A 247 18.77 12.17 -18.38
N GLY A 248 19.08 10.90 -18.43
CA GLY A 248 20.32 10.35 -17.90
C GLY A 248 20.85 9.22 -18.78
N ALA A 249 22.16 9.16 -18.89
CA ALA A 249 22.88 8.09 -19.57
C ALA A 249 24.07 7.65 -18.72
N GLY A 250 24.39 6.38 -18.79
CA GLY A 250 25.43 5.78 -18.00
C GLY A 250 25.86 4.42 -18.54
N THR A 251 26.62 3.71 -17.77
CA THR A 251 27.12 2.38 -18.16
C THR A 251 27.25 1.49 -16.93
N ASP A 252 27.06 0.20 -17.14
CA ASP A 252 27.53 -0.83 -16.19
C ASP A 252 29.05 -0.76 -16.10
N VAL A 253 29.57 -1.01 -14.91
CA VAL A 253 31.02 -1.14 -14.68
C VAL A 253 31.27 -2.60 -14.33
N ARG A 254 31.20 -3.48 -15.35
CA ARG A 254 31.48 -4.91 -15.25
C ARG A 254 32.73 -5.26 -16.04
N ASP A 255 33.35 -6.38 -15.70
CA ASP A 255 34.63 -6.77 -16.28
C ASP A 255 34.54 -7.25 -17.77
N VAL A 256 33.33 -7.60 -18.27
CA VAL A 256 33.18 -8.28 -19.56
C VAL A 256 32.23 -7.58 -20.55
N ASP A 257 31.10 -7.01 -20.09
CA ASP A 257 30.11 -6.35 -20.95
C ASP A 257 29.62 -5.04 -20.32
N ASN A 258 29.97 -3.93 -20.94
CA ASN A 258 29.51 -2.58 -20.50
C ASN A 258 28.20 -2.22 -21.17
N ASP A 259 27.09 -2.58 -20.58
CA ASP A 259 25.77 -2.21 -21.07
C ASP A 259 25.46 -0.74 -20.84
N LEU A 260 24.87 -0.11 -21.86
CA LEU A 260 24.35 1.25 -21.74
C LEU A 260 23.20 1.28 -20.74
N ARG A 261 23.32 2.15 -19.73
CA ARG A 261 22.23 2.47 -18.80
C ARG A 261 21.60 3.81 -19.17
N PHE A 262 20.28 3.84 -19.19
CA PHE A 262 19.54 5.07 -19.46
C PHE A 262 18.36 5.25 -18.51
N GLN A 263 18.00 6.50 -18.27
CA GLN A 263 16.77 6.88 -17.62
C GLN A 263 16.24 8.18 -18.21
N GLY A 264 14.94 8.20 -18.50
CA GLY A 264 14.25 9.38 -18.97
C GLY A 264 12.91 9.48 -18.26
N SER A 265 12.56 10.67 -17.77
CA SER A 265 11.21 10.89 -17.25
C SER A 265 10.75 12.30 -17.55
N ALA A 266 9.45 12.46 -17.73
CA ALA A 266 8.82 13.75 -17.89
C ALA A 266 7.50 13.75 -17.12
N MET A 267 7.28 14.79 -16.32
CA MET A 267 5.98 15.13 -15.77
C MET A 267 5.70 16.58 -16.13
N ILE A 268 4.60 16.82 -16.80
CA ILE A 268 4.11 18.17 -17.14
C ILE A 268 2.69 18.28 -16.63
N ALA A 269 2.42 19.26 -15.80
CA ALA A 269 1.11 19.43 -15.20
C ALA A 269 0.64 20.88 -15.26
N ARG A 270 -0.66 21.05 -15.36
CA ARG A 270 -1.37 22.33 -15.22
C ARG A 270 -2.49 22.16 -14.21
N PHE A 271 -2.33 22.78 -13.07
CA PHE A 271 -3.35 22.80 -12.02
C PHE A 271 -3.97 24.20 -11.92
N THR A 272 -5.27 24.22 -11.67
CA THR A 272 -6.07 25.38 -11.30
C THR A 272 -7.03 24.96 -10.19
N GLU A 273 -7.73 25.87 -9.58
CA GLU A 273 -8.72 25.56 -8.54
C GLU A 273 -9.75 24.50 -8.98
N SER A 274 -10.20 24.57 -10.24
CA SER A 274 -11.23 23.66 -10.77
C SER A 274 -10.70 22.57 -11.69
N ASN A 275 -9.49 22.72 -12.28
CA ASN A 275 -8.99 21.78 -13.28
C ASN A 275 -7.59 21.28 -12.89
N GLN A 276 -7.34 20.00 -13.10
CA GLN A 276 -6.04 19.41 -13.07
C GLN A 276 -5.82 18.67 -14.39
N LEU A 277 -4.67 18.88 -15.00
CA LEU A 277 -4.23 18.16 -16.19
C LEU A 277 -2.78 17.79 -15.97
N SER A 278 -2.41 16.53 -16.19
CA SER A 278 -1.04 16.05 -16.09
C SER A 278 -0.72 15.06 -17.21
N PHE A 279 0.49 15.17 -17.71
CA PHE A 279 1.12 14.23 -18.61
C PHE A 279 2.36 13.66 -17.93
N ILE A 280 2.54 12.35 -18.01
CA ILE A 280 3.71 11.65 -17.51
C ILE A 280 4.30 10.75 -18.59
N ALA A 281 5.61 10.64 -18.59
CA ALA A 281 6.35 9.66 -19.38
C ALA A 281 7.57 9.19 -18.61
N ASN A 282 7.91 7.91 -18.72
CA ASN A 282 9.09 7.33 -18.10
C ASN A 282 9.63 6.22 -19.02
N GLY A 283 10.96 6.12 -19.12
CA GLY A 283 11.62 5.04 -19.81
C GLY A 283 13.00 4.83 -19.20
N ASN A 284 13.33 3.59 -18.80
CA ASN A 284 14.61 3.29 -18.20
C ASN A 284 14.93 1.79 -18.21
N ASN A 285 16.22 1.46 -18.06
CA ASN A 285 16.71 0.11 -17.81
C ASN A 285 17.50 0.01 -16.48
N THR A 286 17.08 0.81 -15.50
CA THR A 286 17.67 0.89 -14.16
C THR A 286 16.75 0.29 -13.07
N ASN A 287 15.89 -0.64 -13.44
CA ASN A 287 14.88 -1.29 -12.57
C ASN A 287 13.88 -0.32 -11.90
N ASN A 288 13.81 0.92 -12.37
CA ASN A 288 12.87 1.90 -11.83
C ASN A 288 11.55 1.89 -12.61
N ARG A 289 10.80 0.79 -12.52
CA ARG A 289 9.48 0.66 -13.13
C ARG A 289 8.50 1.67 -12.53
N GLY A 290 7.98 2.55 -13.37
CA GLY A 290 7.14 3.69 -12.96
C GLY A 290 5.64 3.40 -12.87
N PHE A 291 5.21 2.13 -12.92
CA PHE A 291 3.81 1.70 -13.00
C PHE A 291 3.61 0.29 -12.46
N ASN A 292 2.36 -0.07 -12.15
CA ASN A 292 1.98 -1.44 -11.83
C ASN A 292 1.78 -2.25 -13.13
N ASP A 293 2.55 -3.32 -13.30
CA ASP A 293 2.51 -4.19 -14.48
C ASP A 293 1.34 -5.18 -14.38
N MET A 294 0.14 -4.70 -14.73
CA MET A 294 -1.07 -5.52 -14.72
C MET A 294 -1.04 -6.63 -15.78
N ALA A 295 -0.42 -6.38 -16.94
CA ALA A 295 -0.33 -7.38 -18.00
C ALA A 295 0.49 -8.59 -17.54
N SER A 296 1.62 -8.37 -16.88
CA SER A 296 2.41 -9.43 -16.26
C SER A 296 1.63 -10.17 -15.16
N SER A 297 0.90 -9.43 -14.32
CA SER A 297 0.09 -10.06 -13.26
C SER A 297 -1.04 -10.93 -13.83
N MET A 298 -1.70 -10.49 -14.91
CA MET A 298 -2.73 -11.26 -15.60
C MET A 298 -2.14 -12.52 -16.24
N MET A 299 -0.99 -12.42 -16.88
CA MET A 299 -0.26 -13.56 -17.47
C MET A 299 0.10 -14.60 -16.40
N LEU A 300 0.67 -14.16 -15.26
CA LEU A 300 1.01 -15.05 -14.15
C LEU A 300 -0.22 -15.74 -13.54
N ASN A 301 -1.33 -15.03 -13.41
CA ASN A 301 -2.58 -15.60 -12.90
C ASN A 301 -3.15 -16.67 -13.83
N MET A 302 -3.03 -16.53 -15.14
CA MET A 302 -3.49 -17.57 -16.10
C MET A 302 -2.59 -18.80 -16.07
N ARG A 303 -1.28 -18.62 -16.00
CA ARG A 303 -0.30 -19.71 -15.88
C ARG A 303 -0.46 -20.48 -14.57
N GLY A 304 -0.82 -19.79 -13.48
CA GLY A 304 -1.06 -20.38 -12.16
C GLY A 304 -2.52 -20.78 -11.89
N SER A 305 -3.40 -20.73 -12.89
CA SER A 305 -4.85 -21.04 -12.75
C SER A 305 -5.15 -22.49 -12.34
N GLY A 306 -4.17 -23.37 -12.35
CA GLY A 306 -4.27 -24.76 -11.92
C GLY A 306 -3.66 -25.08 -10.56
N GLY A 307 -2.87 -24.21 -9.95
CA GLY A 307 -2.11 -24.63 -8.80
C GLY A 307 -2.08 -23.65 -7.65
N MET A 308 -2.62 -24.00 -6.50
CA MET A 308 -2.38 -23.34 -5.20
C MET A 308 -0.95 -23.51 -4.68
N GLY A 309 -0.05 -24.04 -5.47
CA GLY A 309 1.34 -24.21 -5.09
C GLY A 309 2.22 -23.13 -5.67
N ARG A 310 2.64 -22.16 -4.87
CA ARG A 310 3.89 -21.46 -5.09
C ARG A 310 5.11 -22.43 -5.04
N GLY A 311 4.90 -23.73 -5.30
CA GLY A 311 5.90 -24.74 -5.51
C GLY A 311 6.22 -24.95 -6.98
N SER A 312 5.53 -24.27 -7.87
CA SER A 312 5.94 -24.12 -9.26
C SER A 312 7.34 -23.48 -9.26
N MET A 313 8.21 -23.96 -10.10
CA MET A 313 9.43 -23.25 -10.54
C MET A 313 9.02 -21.92 -11.19
N GLY A 314 8.25 -21.11 -10.50
CA GLY A 314 7.81 -19.82 -10.97
C GLY A 314 8.85 -18.79 -10.58
N PHE A 315 9.56 -18.26 -11.54
CA PHE A 315 10.37 -17.05 -11.38
C PHE A 315 9.46 -15.87 -10.99
N GLY A 316 8.72 -16.04 -9.91
CA GLY A 316 7.72 -15.10 -9.44
C GLY A 316 8.25 -14.19 -8.35
N GLY A 317 8.46 -12.93 -8.64
CA GLY A 317 8.65 -11.89 -7.63
C GLY A 317 10.07 -11.43 -7.37
N GLY A 318 11.08 -12.02 -8.00
CA GLY A 318 12.46 -11.53 -7.92
C GLY A 318 12.66 -10.18 -8.63
N ASN A 319 13.66 -9.42 -8.20
CA ASN A 319 13.94 -8.11 -8.80
C ASN A 319 14.39 -8.22 -10.26
N GLY A 320 15.17 -9.23 -10.66
CA GLY A 320 15.65 -9.38 -12.03
C GLY A 320 16.21 -8.09 -12.63
N ILE A 321 16.41 -8.08 -13.93
CA ILE A 321 16.75 -6.87 -14.70
C ILE A 321 15.56 -6.52 -15.59
N SER A 322 15.10 -5.27 -15.56
CA SER A 322 13.95 -4.84 -16.33
C SER A 322 14.20 -3.53 -17.07
N THR A 323 13.71 -3.48 -18.32
CA THR A 323 13.56 -2.27 -19.10
C THR A 323 12.07 -1.91 -19.16
N SER A 324 11.72 -0.69 -18.79
CA SER A 324 10.34 -0.27 -18.68
C SER A 324 10.08 1.06 -19.40
N TYR A 325 8.88 1.17 -19.99
CA TYR A 325 8.40 2.35 -20.70
C TYR A 325 6.98 2.64 -20.28
N MET A 326 6.64 3.91 -20.09
CA MET A 326 5.26 4.31 -19.92
C MET A 326 4.99 5.72 -20.42
N THR A 327 3.76 5.96 -20.80
CA THR A 327 3.25 7.31 -21.07
C THR A 327 1.78 7.38 -20.66
N GLY A 328 1.37 8.49 -20.05
CA GLY A 328 0.02 8.63 -19.56
C GLY A 328 -0.44 10.08 -19.49
N ILE A 329 -1.74 10.24 -19.58
CA ILE A 329 -2.43 11.51 -19.39
C ILE A 329 -3.54 11.35 -18.35
N ASN A 330 -3.66 12.31 -17.46
CA ASN A 330 -4.71 12.37 -16.45
C ASN A 330 -5.29 13.77 -16.40
N GLY A 331 -6.63 13.86 -16.32
CA GLY A 331 -7.32 15.13 -16.22
C GLY A 331 -8.48 15.05 -15.26
N SER A 332 -8.74 16.14 -14.51
CA SER A 332 -9.95 16.30 -13.71
C SER A 332 -10.50 17.71 -13.82
N LYS A 333 -11.82 17.84 -13.73
CA LYS A 333 -12.53 19.11 -13.74
C LYS A 333 -13.67 19.09 -12.73
N THR A 334 -13.68 20.07 -11.85
CA THR A 334 -14.80 20.32 -10.91
C THR A 334 -15.69 21.43 -11.46
N PHE A 335 -16.98 21.24 -11.43
CA PHE A 335 -17.99 22.19 -11.87
C PHE A 335 -18.58 22.93 -10.67
N GLY A 336 -19.25 24.09 -10.93
CA GLY A 336 -19.75 24.94 -9.86
C GLY A 336 -20.84 24.34 -8.95
N ASN A 337 -21.40 23.18 -9.31
CA ASN A 337 -22.37 22.41 -8.51
C ASN A 337 -21.71 21.26 -7.74
N GLU A 338 -20.40 21.32 -7.51
CA GLU A 338 -19.59 20.26 -6.88
C GLU A 338 -19.49 18.97 -7.71
N SER A 339 -20.03 18.93 -8.92
CA SER A 339 -19.86 17.80 -9.83
C SER A 339 -18.41 17.71 -10.30
N GLU A 340 -17.88 16.50 -10.42
CA GLU A 340 -16.51 16.23 -10.87
C GLU A 340 -16.51 15.26 -12.04
N LEU A 341 -15.69 15.57 -13.04
CA LEU A 341 -15.33 14.67 -14.12
C LEU A 341 -13.82 14.50 -14.15
N SER A 342 -13.34 13.28 -14.04
CA SER A 342 -11.92 12.96 -14.22
C SER A 342 -11.75 11.75 -15.15
N GLY A 343 -10.59 11.67 -15.79
CA GLY A 343 -10.25 10.55 -16.65
C GLY A 343 -8.75 10.44 -16.84
N ASN A 344 -8.31 9.23 -17.14
CA ASN A 344 -6.92 8.93 -17.43
C ASN A 344 -6.78 7.89 -18.53
N TYR A 345 -5.64 7.94 -19.16
CA TYR A 345 -5.15 6.92 -20.07
C TYR A 345 -3.68 6.65 -19.77
N LEU A 346 -3.28 5.40 -19.79
CA LEU A 346 -1.92 4.95 -19.60
C LEU A 346 -1.57 3.87 -20.62
N PHE A 347 -0.44 4.02 -21.27
CA PHE A 347 0.29 2.96 -21.97
C PHE A 347 1.53 2.59 -21.16
N ASN A 348 1.81 1.30 -21.02
CA ASN A 348 3.02 0.80 -20.37
C ASN A 348 3.59 -0.42 -21.10
N GLY A 349 4.92 -0.57 -21.05
CA GLY A 349 5.66 -1.72 -21.51
C GLY A 349 6.74 -2.11 -20.51
N ASN A 350 6.99 -3.41 -20.34
CA ASN A 350 8.01 -3.94 -19.47
C ASN A 350 8.63 -5.19 -20.06
N GLU A 351 9.95 -5.18 -20.22
CA GLU A 351 10.79 -6.29 -20.65
C GLU A 351 11.60 -6.73 -19.45
N LYS A 352 11.47 -7.97 -18.99
CA LYS A 352 12.08 -8.47 -17.77
C LYS A 352 12.88 -9.73 -18.03
N TYR A 353 14.09 -9.79 -17.48
CA TYR A 353 14.98 -10.94 -17.46
C TYR A 353 15.33 -11.31 -16.03
N ILE A 354 15.06 -12.57 -15.65
CA ILE A 354 15.38 -13.10 -14.33
C ILE A 354 16.23 -14.36 -14.50
N THR A 355 17.33 -14.47 -13.77
CA THR A 355 17.96 -15.74 -13.45
C THR A 355 17.66 -16.09 -11.99
N GLU A 356 17.30 -17.34 -11.73
CA GLU A 356 16.96 -17.79 -10.40
C GLU A 356 17.69 -19.08 -10.07
N LYS A 357 18.16 -19.18 -8.83
CA LYS A 357 18.64 -20.42 -8.24
C LYS A 357 17.88 -20.66 -6.93
N THR A 358 17.35 -21.89 -6.75
CA THR A 358 16.62 -22.27 -5.56
C THR A 358 17.19 -23.54 -4.95
N SER A 359 17.16 -23.63 -3.61
CA SER A 359 17.39 -24.83 -2.83
C SER A 359 16.18 -25.05 -1.94
N LYS A 360 15.47 -26.16 -2.11
CA LYS A 360 14.26 -26.52 -1.37
C LYS A 360 14.50 -27.80 -0.57
N ASN A 361 14.31 -27.71 0.73
CA ASN A 361 14.31 -28.86 1.64
C ASN A 361 12.85 -29.16 2.05
N THR A 362 12.33 -30.30 1.59
CA THR A 362 10.97 -30.77 1.90
C THR A 362 11.05 -31.84 2.98
N LEU A 363 10.40 -31.61 4.11
CA LEU A 363 10.38 -32.48 5.27
C LEU A 363 9.35 -33.58 5.11
N LYS A 364 9.74 -34.82 5.32
CA LYS A 364 8.89 -36.00 5.29
C LYS A 364 8.61 -36.52 6.69
N GLN A 365 7.59 -37.36 6.79
CA GLN A 365 7.13 -37.96 8.05
C GLN A 365 8.09 -39.02 8.61
N ASP A 366 8.77 -39.76 7.76
CA ASP A 366 9.77 -40.78 8.13
C ASP A 366 11.09 -40.20 8.62
N GLY A 367 11.20 -38.89 8.72
CA GLY A 367 12.40 -38.15 9.10
C GLY A 367 13.41 -37.99 7.97
N SER A 368 13.13 -38.51 6.77
CA SER A 368 13.90 -38.18 5.56
C SER A 368 13.49 -36.81 4.99
N SER A 369 14.23 -36.29 4.05
CA SER A 369 13.89 -35.06 3.34
C SER A 369 14.21 -35.15 1.87
N LEU A 370 13.43 -34.37 1.04
CA LEU A 370 13.73 -34.17 -0.36
C LEU A 370 14.48 -32.87 -0.54
N LEU A 371 15.70 -32.95 -1.01
CA LEU A 371 16.53 -31.81 -1.39
C LEU A 371 16.37 -31.56 -2.88
N SER A 372 15.69 -30.48 -3.26
CA SER A 372 15.50 -30.11 -4.66
C SER A 372 16.27 -28.82 -4.97
N GLU A 373 17.15 -28.89 -5.93
CA GLU A 373 17.87 -27.74 -6.48
C GLU A 373 17.34 -27.43 -7.87
N ASN A 374 17.03 -26.16 -8.12
CA ASN A 374 16.58 -25.67 -9.41
C ASN A 374 17.39 -24.44 -9.80
N GLY A 375 17.71 -24.33 -11.09
CA GLY A 375 18.34 -23.16 -11.66
C GLY A 375 17.81 -22.88 -13.06
N GLY A 376 17.76 -21.61 -13.45
CA GLY A 376 17.30 -21.28 -14.79
C GLY A 376 17.11 -19.78 -15.02
N TYR A 377 16.44 -19.45 -16.12
CA TYR A 377 16.13 -18.06 -16.45
C TYR A 377 14.72 -17.93 -17.03
N SER A 378 14.16 -16.72 -16.88
CA SER A 378 12.92 -16.35 -17.58
C SER A 378 13.04 -14.99 -18.24
N THR A 379 12.41 -14.86 -19.42
CA THR A 379 12.14 -13.59 -20.08
C THR A 379 10.62 -13.37 -20.13
N THR A 380 10.21 -12.12 -19.90
CA THR A 380 8.80 -11.75 -19.98
C THR A 380 8.70 -10.36 -20.57
N ASN A 381 7.99 -10.22 -21.69
CA ASN A 381 7.70 -8.96 -22.35
C ASN A 381 6.20 -8.69 -22.22
N THR A 382 5.82 -7.55 -21.66
CA THR A 382 4.41 -7.20 -21.44
C THR A 382 4.15 -5.78 -21.86
N TYR A 383 2.98 -5.57 -22.47
CA TYR A 383 2.48 -4.26 -22.90
C TYR A 383 1.03 -4.11 -22.49
N GLY A 384 0.66 -2.91 -22.06
CA GLY A 384 -0.68 -2.67 -21.56
C GLY A 384 -1.21 -1.28 -21.89
N HIS A 385 -2.51 -1.22 -22.13
CA HIS A 385 -3.30 0.01 -22.26
C HIS A 385 -4.37 0.03 -21.16
N ARG A 386 -4.46 1.14 -20.45
CA ARG A 386 -5.45 1.35 -19.41
C ARG A 386 -6.17 2.68 -19.62
N ALA A 387 -7.49 2.65 -19.61
CA ALA A 387 -8.32 3.85 -19.64
C ALA A 387 -9.33 3.79 -18.49
N GLY A 388 -9.50 4.90 -17.80
CA GLY A 388 -10.47 5.02 -16.71
C GLY A 388 -11.09 6.40 -16.67
N ALA A 389 -12.30 6.49 -16.12
CA ALA A 389 -12.98 7.75 -15.87
C ALA A 389 -13.70 7.70 -14.52
N ARG A 390 -13.96 8.87 -13.95
CA ARG A 390 -14.84 9.07 -12.80
C ARG A 390 -15.72 10.28 -13.07
N ALA A 391 -17.02 10.08 -13.07
CA ALA A 391 -18.02 11.13 -13.17
C ALA A 391 -18.87 11.13 -11.90
N ASP A 392 -18.70 12.13 -11.04
CA ASP A 392 -19.53 12.36 -9.85
C ASP A 392 -20.45 13.53 -10.14
N TRP A 393 -21.68 13.24 -10.50
CA TRP A 393 -22.65 14.23 -10.98
C TRP A 393 -23.68 14.52 -9.90
N HIS A 394 -23.67 15.74 -9.38
CA HIS A 394 -24.66 16.27 -8.47
C HIS A 394 -25.81 16.91 -9.25
N ILE A 395 -26.91 16.14 -9.44
CA ILE A 395 -28.12 16.62 -10.13
C ILE A 395 -28.75 17.76 -9.33
N ASN A 396 -28.80 17.60 -8.02
CA ASN A 396 -29.22 18.61 -7.04
C ASN A 396 -28.59 18.29 -5.67
N LYS A 397 -28.91 19.10 -4.64
CA LYS A 397 -28.36 18.93 -3.27
C LYS A 397 -28.66 17.57 -2.62
N ASN A 398 -29.69 16.87 -3.09
CA ASN A 398 -30.15 15.59 -2.52
C ASN A 398 -29.85 14.38 -3.39
N THR A 399 -29.58 14.57 -4.68
CA THR A 399 -29.44 13.50 -5.67
C THR A 399 -28.11 13.60 -6.38
N SER A 400 -27.34 12.52 -6.38
CA SER A 400 -26.11 12.43 -7.17
C SER A 400 -25.91 11.02 -7.75
N ILE A 401 -25.17 10.97 -8.85
CA ILE A 401 -24.79 9.75 -9.57
C ILE A 401 -23.28 9.73 -9.69
N LEU A 402 -22.69 8.66 -9.23
CA LEU A 402 -21.27 8.38 -9.42
C LEU A 402 -21.10 7.23 -10.42
N PHE A 403 -20.29 7.44 -11.46
CA PHE A 403 -19.96 6.44 -12.47
C PHE A 403 -18.44 6.33 -12.64
N ILE A 404 -17.91 5.15 -12.47
CA ILE A 404 -16.46 4.87 -12.54
C ILE A 404 -16.22 3.69 -13.48
N PRO A 405 -16.07 3.89 -14.80
CA PRO A 405 -15.67 2.85 -15.75
C PRO A 405 -14.15 2.71 -15.82
N GLN A 406 -13.68 1.49 -16.06
CA GLN A 406 -12.27 1.16 -16.28
C GLN A 406 -12.13 0.08 -17.33
N PHE A 407 -11.18 0.25 -18.26
CA PHE A 407 -10.84 -0.67 -19.33
C PHE A 407 -9.34 -0.94 -19.35
N ASN A 408 -8.96 -2.22 -19.45
CA ASN A 408 -7.57 -2.60 -19.59
C ASN A 408 -7.44 -3.61 -20.72
N ILE A 409 -6.39 -3.45 -21.51
CA ILE A 409 -5.95 -4.38 -22.55
C ILE A 409 -4.48 -4.66 -22.28
N GLY A 410 -4.11 -5.93 -22.13
CA GLY A 410 -2.73 -6.36 -21.92
C GLY A 410 -2.38 -7.47 -22.89
N TYR A 411 -1.14 -7.44 -23.40
CA TYR A 411 -0.58 -8.50 -24.23
C TYR A 411 0.90 -8.68 -23.95
N GLY A 412 1.42 -9.85 -24.24
CA GLY A 412 2.85 -10.12 -24.06
C GLY A 412 3.23 -11.56 -24.32
N ASP A 413 4.52 -11.84 -24.19
CA ASP A 413 5.11 -13.16 -24.33
C ASP A 413 5.98 -13.51 -23.14
N PHE A 414 6.21 -14.79 -22.95
CA PHE A 414 7.11 -15.32 -21.94
C PHE A 414 7.91 -16.50 -22.43
N LYS A 415 9.10 -16.68 -21.89
CA LYS A 415 9.92 -17.87 -22.01
C LYS A 415 10.59 -18.17 -20.69
N GLU A 416 10.52 -19.41 -20.25
CA GLU A 416 11.07 -19.92 -19.01
C GLU A 416 11.85 -21.21 -19.29
N VAL A 417 13.11 -21.24 -18.89
CA VAL A 417 13.99 -22.41 -19.01
C VAL A 417 14.52 -22.72 -17.64
N SER A 418 14.42 -23.97 -17.22
CA SER A 418 14.97 -24.42 -15.94
C SER A 418 15.55 -25.83 -16.01
N ASP A 419 16.58 -26.05 -15.20
CA ASP A 419 17.16 -27.34 -14.89
C ASP A 419 16.88 -27.64 -13.42
N PHE A 420 16.57 -28.89 -13.09
CA PHE A 420 16.24 -29.31 -11.76
C PHE A 420 16.90 -30.65 -11.39
N SER A 421 17.13 -30.86 -10.09
CA SER A 421 17.60 -32.13 -9.53
C SER A 421 17.01 -32.32 -8.15
N THR A 422 16.53 -33.54 -7.86
CA THR A 422 16.01 -33.88 -6.54
C THR A 422 16.76 -35.10 -5.97
N GLN A 423 17.14 -34.99 -4.71
CA GLN A 423 17.79 -36.05 -3.93
C GLN A 423 16.97 -36.37 -2.69
N ASN A 424 16.89 -37.63 -2.32
CA ASN A 424 16.38 -38.04 -1.01
C ASN A 424 17.55 -38.07 -0.02
N GLU A 425 17.39 -37.42 1.12
CA GLU A 425 18.32 -37.45 2.21
C GLU A 425 17.71 -38.23 3.39
N ASN A 426 18.35 -39.33 3.78
CA ASN A 426 17.95 -40.11 4.94
C ASN A 426 19.20 -40.40 5.80
N SER A 427 19.20 -39.95 7.07
CA SER A 427 20.29 -40.14 8.02
C SER A 427 21.66 -39.68 7.47
N GLY A 428 21.70 -38.62 6.68
CA GLY A 428 22.89 -38.04 6.06
C GLY A 428 23.36 -38.74 4.77
N VAL A 429 22.66 -39.78 4.32
CA VAL A 429 22.89 -40.42 3.02
C VAL A 429 21.99 -39.78 1.97
N LYS A 430 22.58 -39.27 0.88
CA LYS A 430 21.88 -38.67 -0.24
C LYS A 430 21.83 -39.67 -1.39
N SER A 431 20.64 -39.85 -1.97
CA SER A 431 20.42 -40.63 -3.17
C SER A 431 19.63 -39.83 -4.19
N LYS A 432 20.08 -39.81 -5.43
CA LYS A 432 19.41 -39.09 -6.51
C LYS A 432 18.10 -39.78 -6.87
N ILE A 433 16.99 -39.01 -6.98
CA ILE A 433 15.67 -39.49 -7.37
C ILE A 433 15.33 -39.09 -8.79
N ASN A 434 15.51 -37.80 -9.09
CA ASN A 434 15.25 -37.28 -10.45
C ASN A 434 16.17 -36.13 -10.80
N ASP A 435 16.28 -35.90 -12.12
CA ASP A 435 16.79 -34.65 -12.70
C ASP A 435 16.08 -34.39 -14.02
N GLY A 436 16.30 -33.21 -14.57
CA GLY A 436 15.76 -32.88 -15.87
C GLY A 436 15.84 -31.41 -16.22
N SER A 437 15.18 -31.08 -17.32
CA SER A 437 15.06 -29.72 -17.79
C SER A 437 13.64 -29.44 -18.28
N SER A 438 13.24 -28.17 -18.24
CA SER A 438 11.95 -27.73 -18.75
C SER A 438 12.05 -26.43 -19.51
N LEU A 439 11.23 -26.28 -20.56
CA LEU A 439 11.00 -25.09 -21.34
C LEU A 439 9.50 -24.82 -21.38
N SER A 440 9.08 -23.66 -20.88
CA SER A 440 7.70 -23.16 -21.06
C SER A 440 7.78 -21.81 -21.77
N GLN A 441 7.05 -21.65 -22.87
CA GLN A 441 7.00 -20.41 -23.64
C GLN A 441 5.61 -20.18 -24.23
N GLY A 442 5.24 -18.93 -24.46
CA GLY A 442 3.93 -18.62 -25.03
C GLY A 442 3.64 -17.13 -25.08
N ASP A 443 2.42 -16.82 -25.51
CA ASP A 443 1.86 -15.47 -25.57
C ASP A 443 0.50 -15.40 -24.86
N ASN A 444 0.17 -14.21 -24.37
CA ASN A 444 -1.13 -13.94 -23.79
C ASN A 444 -1.75 -12.65 -24.32
N ASN A 445 -3.09 -12.64 -24.33
CA ASN A 445 -3.89 -11.44 -24.58
C ASN A 445 -5.01 -11.38 -23.54
N SER A 446 -5.14 -10.24 -22.88
CA SER A 446 -6.10 -10.02 -21.78
C SER A 446 -6.87 -8.73 -22.01
N GLN A 447 -8.19 -8.80 -21.87
CA GLN A 447 -9.10 -7.68 -21.96
C GLN A 447 -9.99 -7.66 -20.73
N THR A 448 -10.04 -6.53 -20.02
CA THR A 448 -10.95 -6.36 -18.88
C THR A 448 -11.72 -5.07 -18.96
N ALA A 449 -12.99 -5.12 -18.57
CA ALA A 449 -13.85 -3.97 -18.38
C ALA A 449 -14.55 -4.11 -17.02
N ASN A 450 -14.39 -3.14 -16.16
CA ASN A 450 -15.04 -3.12 -14.85
C ASN A 450 -15.45 -1.69 -14.49
N GLY A 451 -16.37 -1.57 -13.56
CA GLY A 451 -16.76 -0.27 -13.05
C GLY A 451 -17.92 -0.33 -12.10
N MET A 452 -18.25 0.86 -11.59
CA MET A 452 -19.28 1.07 -10.58
C MET A 452 -20.23 2.18 -11.00
N ILE A 453 -21.51 1.98 -10.72
CA ILE A 453 -22.56 3.01 -10.81
C ILE A 453 -23.20 3.12 -9.42
N LEU A 454 -23.13 4.28 -8.79
CA LEU A 454 -23.73 4.53 -7.49
C LEU A 454 -24.73 5.68 -7.56
N LEU A 455 -26.01 5.35 -7.40
CA LEU A 455 -27.11 6.31 -7.28
C LEU A 455 -27.29 6.65 -5.81
N ARG A 456 -27.33 7.94 -5.48
CA ARG A 456 -27.43 8.43 -4.09
C ARG A 456 -28.56 9.42 -3.97
N GLN A 457 -29.47 9.21 -3.00
CA GLN A 457 -30.63 10.06 -2.74
C GLN A 457 -30.80 10.34 -1.25
N ARG A 458 -30.84 11.61 -0.84
CA ARG A 458 -31.24 12.06 0.50
C ARG A 458 -32.74 12.27 0.52
N LEU A 459 -33.40 11.76 1.57
CA LEU A 459 -34.88 11.77 1.70
C LEU A 459 -35.30 12.65 2.88
N GLY A 460 -35.79 13.85 2.62
CA GLY A 460 -36.46 14.78 3.53
C GLY A 460 -35.88 14.95 4.93
N LYS A 461 -35.84 13.89 5.74
CA LYS A 461 -35.29 13.90 7.10
C LYS A 461 -33.74 13.79 7.05
N GLN A 462 -33.05 14.63 7.79
CA GLN A 462 -31.59 14.61 7.91
C GLN A 462 -31.08 13.22 8.34
N GLY A 463 -30.13 12.65 7.59
CA GLY A 463 -29.60 11.31 7.82
C GLY A 463 -30.42 10.17 7.23
N ARG A 464 -31.60 10.44 6.61
CA ARG A 464 -32.35 9.45 5.85
C ARG A 464 -31.83 9.40 4.42
N THR A 465 -31.33 8.24 3.99
CA THR A 465 -30.72 8.04 2.66
C THR A 465 -31.18 6.74 2.02
N VAL A 466 -31.22 6.74 0.69
CA VAL A 466 -31.30 5.54 -0.12
C VAL A 466 -30.17 5.57 -1.14
N SER A 467 -29.52 4.44 -1.36
CA SER A 467 -28.50 4.31 -2.39
C SER A 467 -28.59 2.96 -3.09
N LEU A 468 -28.32 2.97 -4.40
CA LEU A 468 -28.18 1.77 -5.22
C LEU A 468 -26.76 1.77 -5.81
N ASN A 469 -25.93 0.85 -5.38
CA ASN A 469 -24.62 0.56 -5.95
C ASN A 469 -24.76 -0.59 -6.95
N MET A 470 -24.15 -0.45 -8.13
CA MET A 470 -24.08 -1.51 -9.15
C MET A 470 -22.63 -1.60 -9.63
N ASP A 471 -21.99 -2.73 -9.36
CA ASP A 471 -20.65 -3.04 -9.87
C ASP A 471 -20.79 -4.02 -11.03
N TYR A 472 -20.01 -3.81 -12.09
CA TYR A 472 -19.92 -4.72 -13.23
C TYR A 472 -18.48 -5.11 -13.53
N SER A 473 -18.27 -6.32 -13.98
CA SER A 473 -16.96 -6.83 -14.35
C SER A 473 -17.07 -7.75 -15.59
N TYR A 474 -16.11 -7.60 -16.48
CA TYR A 474 -15.90 -8.47 -17.65
C TYR A 474 -14.42 -8.74 -17.80
N SER A 475 -14.03 -9.96 -18.08
CA SER A 475 -12.68 -10.32 -18.50
C SER A 475 -12.70 -11.39 -19.59
N ASN A 476 -11.77 -11.26 -20.54
CA ASN A 476 -11.47 -12.28 -21.54
C ASN A 476 -9.95 -12.40 -21.63
N ASN A 477 -9.44 -13.59 -21.32
CA ASN A 477 -8.01 -13.89 -21.31
C ASN A 477 -7.75 -15.05 -22.25
N VAL A 478 -6.77 -14.93 -23.11
CA VAL A 478 -6.29 -15.96 -24.04
C VAL A 478 -4.82 -16.21 -23.77
N LEU A 479 -4.43 -17.46 -23.64
CA LEU A 479 -3.05 -17.90 -23.41
C LEU A 479 -2.74 -19.05 -24.35
N ASN A 480 -1.74 -18.88 -25.21
CA ASN A 480 -1.22 -19.92 -26.09
C ASN A 480 0.21 -20.26 -25.68
N GLY A 481 0.60 -21.50 -25.71
CA GLY A 481 1.94 -21.84 -25.32
C GLY A 481 2.39 -23.26 -25.62
N TYR A 482 3.65 -23.51 -25.31
CA TYR A 482 4.33 -24.79 -25.44
C TYR A 482 4.98 -25.17 -24.11
N ASN A 483 4.84 -26.43 -23.72
CA ASN A 483 5.56 -27.03 -22.60
C ASN A 483 6.41 -28.18 -23.12
N LYS A 484 7.73 -28.09 -22.88
CA LYS A 484 8.67 -29.17 -23.19
C LYS A 484 9.44 -29.49 -21.92
N SER A 485 9.49 -30.78 -21.55
CA SER A 485 10.31 -31.19 -20.43
C SER A 485 10.85 -32.62 -20.61
N VAL A 486 12.01 -32.85 -20.02
CA VAL A 486 12.58 -34.19 -19.85
C VAL A 486 12.81 -34.40 -18.37
N THR A 487 12.23 -35.47 -17.84
CA THR A 487 12.41 -35.88 -16.43
C THR A 487 13.01 -37.27 -16.41
N ASN A 488 14.23 -37.41 -15.93
CA ASN A 488 14.90 -38.67 -15.70
C ASN A 488 14.66 -39.11 -14.26
N THR A 489 14.21 -40.33 -14.03
CA THR A 489 13.97 -40.90 -12.72
C THR A 489 15.02 -41.98 -12.43
N TYR A 490 15.50 -42.01 -11.21
CA TYR A 490 16.57 -42.92 -10.77
C TYR A 490 16.10 -43.86 -9.65
N GLU A 491 16.44 -45.14 -9.75
CA GLU A 491 16.33 -46.11 -8.67
C GLU A 491 17.72 -46.59 -8.33
N ASN A 492 18.14 -46.48 -7.05
CA ASN A 492 19.49 -46.84 -6.60
C ASN A 492 20.60 -46.20 -7.47
N GLU A 493 20.44 -44.94 -7.82
CA GLU A 493 21.36 -44.14 -8.66
C GLU A 493 21.49 -44.63 -10.12
N ILE A 494 20.63 -45.57 -10.53
CA ILE A 494 20.56 -46.06 -11.92
C ILE A 494 19.35 -45.43 -12.58
N LEU A 495 19.50 -44.92 -13.79
CA LEU A 495 18.40 -44.40 -14.58
C LEU A 495 17.34 -45.48 -14.78
N SER A 496 16.14 -45.32 -14.22
CA SER A 496 15.02 -46.26 -14.31
C SER A 496 14.00 -45.86 -15.39
N ASP A 497 13.77 -44.56 -15.58
CA ASP A 497 12.82 -44.05 -16.57
C ASP A 497 13.21 -42.65 -17.06
N SER A 498 12.72 -42.29 -18.26
CA SER A 498 12.87 -40.96 -18.82
C SER A 498 11.56 -40.52 -19.48
N THR A 499 10.84 -39.64 -18.81
CA THR A 499 9.56 -39.10 -19.27
C THR A 499 9.80 -37.82 -20.08
N VAL A 500 9.25 -37.77 -21.31
CA VAL A 500 9.32 -36.61 -22.19
C VAL A 500 7.91 -36.02 -22.36
N VAL A 501 7.78 -34.72 -22.12
CA VAL A 501 6.58 -33.93 -22.43
C VAL A 501 6.93 -32.97 -23.54
N ASP A 502 6.17 -32.96 -24.64
CA ASP A 502 6.27 -31.98 -25.74
C ASP A 502 4.86 -31.65 -26.22
N GLN A 503 4.27 -30.58 -25.68
CA GLN A 503 2.86 -30.23 -25.80
C GLN A 503 2.67 -28.76 -26.18
N MET A 504 1.68 -28.52 -27.05
CA MET A 504 1.10 -27.19 -27.30
C MET A 504 -0.22 -27.08 -26.54
N TYR A 505 -0.52 -25.90 -26.02
CA TYR A 505 -1.83 -25.65 -25.43
C TYR A 505 -2.37 -24.29 -25.80
N ASP A 506 -3.69 -24.21 -25.96
CA ASP A 506 -4.43 -22.96 -25.98
C ASP A 506 -5.49 -22.95 -24.86
N GLN A 507 -5.61 -21.80 -24.21
CA GLN A 507 -6.55 -21.61 -23.10
C GLN A 507 -7.26 -20.26 -23.24
N GLN A 508 -8.59 -20.30 -23.23
CA GLN A 508 -9.41 -19.08 -23.14
C GLN A 508 -10.27 -19.09 -21.88
N SER A 509 -10.22 -18.01 -21.13
CA SER A 509 -11.05 -17.81 -19.93
C SER A 509 -11.85 -16.52 -20.05
N LYS A 510 -13.18 -16.63 -19.96
CA LYS A 510 -14.14 -15.51 -19.97
C LYS A 510 -14.87 -15.44 -18.64
N SER A 511 -14.97 -14.23 -18.08
CA SER A 511 -15.73 -13.99 -16.86
C SER A 511 -16.56 -12.72 -16.99
N TYR A 512 -17.79 -12.75 -16.48
CA TYR A 512 -18.60 -11.55 -16.29
C TYR A 512 -19.33 -11.63 -14.97
N GLY A 513 -19.53 -10.45 -14.35
CA GLY A 513 -20.19 -10.33 -13.06
C GLY A 513 -20.98 -9.03 -12.97
N ILE A 514 -22.05 -9.07 -12.19
CA ILE A 514 -22.86 -7.92 -11.79
C ILE A 514 -23.17 -8.08 -10.31
N ASP A 515 -22.82 -7.09 -9.51
CA ASP A 515 -23.25 -6.93 -8.11
C ASP A 515 -24.15 -5.70 -7.99
N GLY A 516 -25.32 -5.86 -7.42
CA GLY A 516 -26.26 -4.77 -7.14
C GLY A 516 -26.59 -4.73 -5.66
N ARG A 517 -26.32 -3.59 -4.98
CA ARG A 517 -26.61 -3.40 -3.56
C ARG A 517 -27.52 -2.19 -3.34
N LEU A 518 -28.72 -2.44 -2.80
CA LEU A 518 -29.64 -1.44 -2.30
C LEU A 518 -29.42 -1.22 -0.80
N SER A 519 -29.29 0.02 -0.37
CA SER A 519 -29.17 0.38 1.05
C SER A 519 -30.15 1.48 1.41
N TYR A 520 -30.82 1.34 2.54
CA TYR A 520 -31.72 2.32 3.13
C TYR A 520 -31.30 2.64 4.55
N THR A 521 -31.04 3.91 4.84
CA THR A 521 -30.67 4.39 6.20
C THR A 521 -31.79 5.23 6.78
N GLU A 522 -32.25 4.88 8.00
CA GLU A 522 -33.25 5.57 8.78
C GLU A 522 -32.67 6.13 10.08
N PRO A 523 -32.74 7.45 10.32
CA PRO A 523 -32.44 8.02 11.63
C PRO A 523 -33.58 7.75 12.63
N LEU A 524 -33.30 6.94 13.66
CA LEU A 524 -34.28 6.55 14.70
C LEU A 524 -34.43 7.60 15.80
N GLY A 525 -33.56 8.61 15.86
CA GLY A 525 -33.53 9.72 16.81
C GLY A 525 -32.36 9.65 17.78
N LYS A 526 -32.00 10.78 18.43
CA LYS A 526 -30.89 10.91 19.40
C LYS A 526 -29.62 10.14 18.99
N ASN A 527 -29.13 10.42 17.78
CA ASN A 527 -27.87 9.83 17.28
C ASN A 527 -27.90 8.31 17.05
N PHE A 528 -29.09 7.70 16.94
CA PHE A 528 -29.27 6.33 16.49
C PHE A 528 -29.68 6.27 15.03
N PHE A 529 -29.03 5.37 14.28
CA PHE A 529 -29.33 5.11 12.88
C PHE A 529 -29.48 3.60 12.68
N MET A 530 -30.36 3.23 11.77
CA MET A 530 -30.52 1.85 11.31
C MET A 530 -30.34 1.83 9.78
N GLU A 531 -29.59 0.86 9.28
CA GLU A 531 -29.45 0.60 7.86
C GLU A 531 -29.95 -0.80 7.55
N GLY A 532 -30.84 -0.90 6.55
CA GLY A 532 -31.20 -2.14 5.90
C GLY A 532 -30.50 -2.24 4.56
N THR A 533 -29.90 -3.40 4.26
CA THR A 533 -29.22 -3.65 2.98
C THR A 533 -29.75 -4.91 2.33
N TYR A 534 -29.86 -4.87 1.00
CA TYR A 534 -30.09 -6.04 0.17
C TYR A 534 -29.13 -6.01 -1.00
N SER A 535 -28.44 -7.13 -1.29
CA SER A 535 -27.60 -7.25 -2.49
C SER A 535 -27.86 -8.53 -3.25
N TYR A 536 -27.62 -8.44 -4.56
CA TYR A 536 -27.66 -9.54 -5.51
C TYR A 536 -26.36 -9.55 -6.30
N ASP A 537 -25.57 -10.60 -6.17
CA ASP A 537 -24.31 -10.82 -6.87
C ASP A 537 -24.46 -12.01 -7.80
N TYR A 538 -24.15 -11.80 -9.08
CA TYR A 538 -24.10 -12.81 -10.12
C TYR A 538 -22.75 -12.80 -10.80
N LYS A 539 -22.10 -13.96 -10.85
CA LYS A 539 -20.83 -14.14 -11.55
C LYS A 539 -20.84 -15.42 -12.35
N LYS A 540 -20.43 -15.34 -13.62
CA LYS A 540 -20.20 -16.50 -14.48
C LYS A 540 -18.78 -16.47 -15.03
N THR A 541 -18.11 -17.63 -14.99
CA THR A 541 -16.77 -17.83 -15.56
C THR A 541 -16.80 -19.09 -16.41
N SER A 542 -16.27 -18.99 -17.64
CA SER A 542 -16.09 -20.10 -18.57
C SER A 542 -14.62 -20.17 -18.95
N SER A 543 -14.02 -21.35 -18.86
CA SER A 543 -12.63 -21.59 -19.25
C SER A 543 -12.58 -22.84 -20.14
N VAL A 544 -11.89 -22.72 -21.26
CA VAL A 544 -11.62 -23.84 -22.20
C VAL A 544 -10.11 -23.92 -22.35
N LYS A 545 -9.54 -25.08 -22.02
CA LYS A 545 -8.13 -25.41 -22.27
C LYS A 545 -8.07 -26.59 -23.22
N SER A 546 -7.35 -26.48 -24.33
CA SER A 546 -7.06 -27.54 -25.27
C SER A 546 -5.57 -27.79 -25.31
N THR A 547 -5.13 -29.01 -25.08
CA THR A 547 -3.74 -29.44 -25.11
C THR A 547 -3.55 -30.44 -26.23
N TYR A 548 -2.46 -30.33 -26.97
CA TYR A 548 -2.16 -31.16 -28.13
C TYR A 548 -0.76 -31.73 -28.02
N ASN A 549 -0.66 -33.02 -28.31
CA ASN A 549 0.59 -33.74 -28.52
C ASN A 549 0.96 -33.73 -30.01
N LYS A 550 2.22 -34.00 -30.33
CA LYS A 550 2.70 -34.13 -31.69
C LYS A 550 2.20 -35.38 -32.36
N ASP A 551 1.91 -35.32 -33.66
CA ASP A 551 1.65 -36.45 -34.51
C ASP A 551 2.95 -36.95 -35.20
N ASP A 552 2.82 -37.95 -36.08
CA ASP A 552 3.93 -38.54 -36.80
C ASP A 552 4.62 -37.55 -37.80
N SER A 553 3.99 -36.42 -38.09
CA SER A 553 4.52 -35.33 -38.93
C SER A 553 5.22 -34.24 -38.13
N ASP A 554 5.35 -34.38 -36.81
CA ASP A 554 5.90 -33.41 -35.84
C ASP A 554 5.00 -32.17 -35.66
N ASP A 555 3.72 -32.25 -36.07
CA ASP A 555 2.70 -31.21 -35.86
C ASP A 555 1.84 -31.49 -34.60
N TYR A 556 1.44 -30.44 -33.87
CA TYR A 556 0.62 -30.54 -32.66
C TYR A 556 -0.87 -30.70 -33.02
N THR A 557 -1.29 -31.91 -33.41
CA THR A 557 -2.65 -32.18 -33.86
C THR A 557 -3.40 -33.19 -33.01
N ILE A 558 -2.69 -34.00 -32.22
CA ILE A 558 -3.32 -35.06 -31.39
C ILE A 558 -3.78 -34.42 -30.08
N LYS A 559 -5.08 -34.21 -29.94
CA LYS A 559 -5.65 -33.65 -28.71
C LYS A 559 -5.41 -34.57 -27.51
N ASP A 560 -4.85 -34.04 -26.46
CA ASP A 560 -4.66 -34.68 -25.18
C ASP A 560 -5.89 -34.44 -24.29
N GLU A 561 -6.80 -35.43 -24.20
CA GLU A 561 -8.04 -35.28 -23.46
C GLU A 561 -7.81 -35.21 -21.93
N LYS A 562 -6.71 -35.77 -21.40
CA LYS A 562 -6.39 -35.74 -19.99
C LYS A 562 -6.07 -34.30 -19.52
N TYR A 563 -5.36 -33.55 -20.36
CA TYR A 563 -4.91 -32.17 -20.04
C TYR A 563 -5.75 -31.09 -20.73
N SER A 564 -6.84 -31.52 -21.41
CA SER A 564 -7.87 -30.64 -21.99
C SER A 564 -9.09 -30.58 -21.09
N ASN A 565 -9.68 -29.41 -20.94
CA ASN A 565 -10.88 -29.26 -20.10
C ASN A 565 -11.79 -28.12 -20.54
N ILE A 566 -13.09 -28.25 -20.22
CA ILE A 566 -14.06 -27.15 -20.30
C ILE A 566 -14.66 -26.97 -18.92
N ILE A 567 -14.70 -25.73 -18.46
CA ILE A 567 -15.14 -25.39 -17.12
C ILE A 567 -16.11 -24.21 -17.20
N ASP A 568 -17.35 -24.45 -16.78
CA ASP A 568 -18.36 -23.40 -16.61
C ASP A 568 -18.73 -23.28 -15.13
N ASN A 569 -18.66 -22.08 -14.59
CA ASN A 569 -18.95 -21.82 -13.20
C ASN A 569 -19.89 -20.63 -13.05
N GLU A 570 -20.95 -20.81 -12.28
CA GLU A 570 -21.98 -19.80 -12.02
C GLU A 570 -22.16 -19.63 -10.52
N TYR A 571 -22.06 -18.39 -10.06
CA TYR A 571 -22.29 -17.99 -8.67
C TYR A 571 -23.46 -17.02 -8.60
N ILE A 572 -24.39 -17.30 -7.69
CA ILE A 572 -25.49 -16.42 -7.34
C ILE A 572 -25.44 -16.25 -5.81
N THR A 573 -25.28 -15.02 -5.33
CA THR A 573 -25.36 -14.71 -3.91
C THR A 573 -26.38 -13.61 -3.68
N GLN A 574 -27.33 -13.85 -2.79
CA GLN A 574 -28.23 -12.84 -2.28
C GLN A 574 -27.80 -12.50 -0.84
N SER A 575 -27.89 -11.26 -0.45
CA SER A 575 -27.54 -10.85 0.90
C SER A 575 -28.59 -9.92 1.47
N ALA A 576 -29.03 -10.19 2.69
CA ALA A 576 -29.92 -9.30 3.45
C ALA A 576 -29.26 -8.98 4.79
N GLY A 577 -29.08 -7.69 5.09
CA GLY A 577 -28.35 -7.23 6.29
C GLY A 577 -29.04 -6.10 7.00
N ILE A 578 -28.78 -6.02 8.30
CA ILE A 578 -29.19 -4.92 9.18
C ILE A 578 -27.99 -4.46 9.97
N ASN A 579 -27.75 -3.13 10.00
CA ASN A 579 -26.78 -2.46 10.86
C ASN A 579 -27.50 -1.45 11.75
N VAL A 580 -27.08 -1.37 13.00
CA VAL A 580 -27.51 -0.34 13.96
C VAL A 580 -26.28 0.44 14.40
N MET A 581 -26.34 1.75 14.31
CA MET A 581 -25.25 2.64 14.68
C MET A 581 -25.73 3.64 15.75
N LYS A 582 -24.90 3.83 16.76
CA LYS A 582 -25.02 4.93 17.72
C LYS A 582 -23.79 5.82 17.59
N GLN A 583 -24.00 7.10 17.31
CA GLN A 583 -22.95 8.10 17.16
C GLN A 583 -23.05 9.15 18.26
N GLU A 584 -21.99 9.29 19.05
CA GLU A 584 -21.86 10.31 20.09
C GLU A 584 -20.57 11.12 19.86
N GLU A 585 -20.41 12.24 20.53
CA GLU A 585 -19.23 13.09 20.39
C GLU A 585 -17.91 12.35 20.62
N LYS A 586 -17.88 11.47 21.63
CA LYS A 586 -16.67 10.72 22.01
C LYS A 586 -16.61 9.30 21.45
N TYR A 587 -17.74 8.72 21.04
CA TYR A 587 -17.72 7.35 20.54
C TYR A 587 -18.70 7.09 19.42
N ASN A 588 -18.37 6.09 18.59
CA ASN A 588 -19.25 5.49 17.59
C ASN A 588 -19.32 3.98 17.85
N LEU A 589 -20.53 3.44 17.88
CA LEU A 589 -20.78 2.01 17.98
C LEU A 589 -21.65 1.57 16.81
N THR A 590 -21.18 0.61 16.02
CA THR A 590 -21.97 -0.05 14.98
C THR A 590 -22.00 -1.53 15.24
N VAL A 591 -23.18 -2.15 15.17
CA VAL A 591 -23.37 -3.61 15.26
C VAL A 591 -24.32 -4.03 14.15
N GLY A 592 -23.99 -5.10 13.48
CA GLY A 592 -24.80 -5.59 12.38
C GLY A 592 -24.61 -7.08 12.10
N ALA A 593 -25.50 -7.60 11.29
CA ALA A 593 -25.40 -8.95 10.76
C ALA A 593 -26.04 -9.03 9.37
N THR A 594 -25.48 -9.89 8.53
CA THR A 594 -25.96 -10.17 7.17
C THR A 594 -26.11 -11.67 6.96
N ALA A 595 -27.24 -12.09 6.43
CA ALA A 595 -27.47 -13.45 5.95
C ALA A 595 -27.25 -13.48 4.43
N GLN A 596 -26.53 -14.51 3.95
CA GLN A 596 -26.06 -14.60 2.56
C GLN A 596 -26.34 -15.99 1.99
N PRO A 597 -27.57 -16.30 1.54
CA PRO A 597 -27.82 -17.49 0.73
C PRO A 597 -27.05 -17.41 -0.59
N SER A 598 -26.29 -18.46 -0.88
CA SER A 598 -25.43 -18.57 -2.05
C SER A 598 -25.69 -19.89 -2.77
N LYS A 599 -25.73 -19.82 -4.10
CA LYS A 599 -25.82 -20.98 -4.99
C LYS A 599 -24.60 -20.97 -5.91
N THR A 600 -23.92 -22.10 -5.97
CA THR A 600 -22.82 -22.34 -6.91
C THR A 600 -23.17 -23.49 -7.80
N VAL A 601 -23.01 -23.31 -9.11
CA VAL A 601 -23.12 -24.37 -10.10
C VAL A 601 -21.80 -24.47 -10.82
N ASN A 602 -21.14 -25.60 -10.72
CA ASN A 602 -19.92 -25.92 -11.44
C ASN A 602 -20.18 -27.03 -12.44
N VAL A 603 -19.82 -26.82 -13.69
CA VAL A 603 -19.87 -27.82 -14.76
C VAL A 603 -18.47 -27.99 -15.29
N THR A 604 -17.93 -29.20 -15.19
CA THR A 604 -16.60 -29.55 -15.68
C THR A 604 -16.68 -30.68 -16.66
N GLU A 605 -15.99 -30.59 -17.79
CA GLU A 605 -15.86 -31.66 -18.78
C GLU A 605 -14.38 -31.97 -18.98
N VAL A 606 -13.97 -33.21 -18.70
CA VAL A 606 -12.61 -33.75 -18.85
C VAL A 606 -12.73 -35.16 -19.39
N ASN A 607 -11.90 -35.55 -20.33
CA ASN A 607 -11.97 -36.86 -20.99
C ASN A 607 -13.38 -37.16 -21.57
N GLY A 608 -14.12 -36.15 -22.04
CA GLY A 608 -15.49 -36.27 -22.49
C GLY A 608 -16.52 -36.58 -21.39
N ILE A 609 -16.10 -36.62 -20.13
CA ILE A 609 -16.99 -36.86 -18.97
C ILE A 609 -17.41 -35.51 -18.40
N LYS A 610 -18.71 -35.25 -18.42
CA LYS A 610 -19.31 -34.04 -17.87
C LYS A 610 -19.77 -34.27 -16.44
N THR A 611 -19.21 -33.50 -15.51
CA THR A 611 -19.57 -33.51 -14.09
C THR A 611 -20.23 -32.19 -13.72
N THR A 612 -21.35 -32.24 -12.99
CA THR A 612 -22.07 -31.06 -12.51
C THR A 612 -22.19 -31.11 -11.00
N ILE A 613 -21.69 -30.04 -10.34
CA ILE A 613 -21.73 -29.88 -8.89
C ILE A 613 -22.60 -28.67 -8.56
N ASN A 614 -23.60 -28.85 -7.71
CA ASN A 614 -24.49 -27.83 -7.22
C ASN A 614 -24.32 -27.70 -5.70
N GLN A 615 -23.96 -26.52 -5.24
CA GLN A 615 -23.88 -26.22 -3.81
C GLN A 615 -24.83 -25.08 -3.45
N ASN A 616 -25.62 -25.27 -2.39
CA ASN A 616 -26.45 -24.23 -1.80
C ASN A 616 -26.05 -24.07 -0.34
N VAL A 617 -25.63 -22.86 0.04
CA VAL A 617 -25.13 -22.56 1.39
C VAL A 617 -25.74 -21.26 1.88
N ILE A 618 -26.06 -21.18 3.17
CA ILE A 618 -26.44 -19.93 3.84
C ILE A 618 -25.27 -19.49 4.70
N ASN A 619 -24.69 -18.37 4.39
CA ASN A 619 -23.58 -17.78 5.11
C ASN A 619 -24.08 -16.67 6.03
N TYR A 620 -23.35 -16.41 7.10
CA TYR A 620 -23.64 -15.32 8.05
C TYR A 620 -22.42 -14.44 8.18
N ALA A 621 -22.62 -13.11 8.17
CA ALA A 621 -21.54 -12.12 8.31
C ALA A 621 -21.87 -11.13 9.42
N PRO A 622 -21.61 -11.46 10.70
CA PRO A 622 -21.73 -10.52 11.80
C PRO A 622 -20.59 -9.51 11.77
N ASN A 623 -20.90 -8.27 12.17
CA ASN A 623 -19.91 -7.21 12.28
C ASN A 623 -20.17 -6.36 13.53
N ALA A 624 -19.09 -5.82 14.13
CA ALA A 624 -19.17 -4.83 15.19
C ALA A 624 -17.97 -3.86 15.08
N ARG A 625 -18.22 -2.59 15.32
CA ARG A 625 -17.21 -1.54 15.38
C ARG A 625 -17.45 -0.64 16.57
N PHE A 626 -16.40 -0.34 17.29
CA PHE A 626 -16.41 0.61 18.40
C PHE A 626 -15.20 1.54 18.28
N ASP A 627 -15.45 2.84 18.08
CA ASP A 627 -14.43 3.89 18.08
C ASP A 627 -14.63 4.73 19.33
N TYR A 628 -13.57 4.99 20.09
CA TYR A 628 -13.61 5.88 21.24
C TYR A 628 -12.48 6.91 21.16
N ASN A 629 -12.83 8.20 21.21
CA ASN A 629 -11.91 9.32 21.18
C ASN A 629 -11.69 9.82 22.62
N PHE A 630 -10.49 9.61 23.17
CA PHE A 630 -10.10 10.19 24.46
C PHE A 630 -9.89 11.70 24.31
N SER A 631 -9.34 12.10 23.14
CA SER A 631 -9.13 13.49 22.70
C SER A 631 -9.03 13.54 21.17
N ASP A 632 -8.85 14.74 20.57
CA ASP A 632 -8.60 14.89 19.12
C ASP A 632 -7.33 14.18 18.62
N TYR A 633 -6.42 13.85 19.54
CA TYR A 633 -5.11 13.25 19.27
C TYR A 633 -4.90 11.88 19.93
N GLU A 634 -5.94 11.33 20.55
CA GLU A 634 -5.86 10.03 21.21
C GLU A 634 -7.17 9.25 21.04
N MET A 635 -7.08 8.06 20.43
CA MET A 635 -8.23 7.21 20.15
C MET A 635 -7.92 5.73 20.21
N ILE A 636 -8.94 4.94 20.46
CA ILE A 636 -8.95 3.48 20.27
C ILE A 636 -10.10 3.10 19.32
N ARG A 637 -9.82 2.15 18.45
CA ARG A 637 -10.80 1.53 17.55
C ARG A 637 -10.75 0.02 17.69
N LEU A 638 -11.89 -0.59 17.86
CA LEU A 638 -12.10 -2.04 17.88
C LEU A 638 -13.02 -2.39 16.71
N ARG A 639 -12.64 -3.36 15.90
CA ARG A 639 -13.43 -3.82 14.76
C ARG A 639 -13.45 -5.34 14.74
N TYR A 640 -14.63 -5.92 14.78
CA TYR A 640 -14.87 -7.34 14.60
C TYR A 640 -15.64 -7.57 13.30
N ARG A 641 -15.24 -8.59 12.52
CA ARG A 641 -15.94 -9.01 11.31
C ARG A 641 -15.90 -10.53 11.17
N GLY A 642 -17.05 -11.15 11.03
CA GLY A 642 -17.22 -12.53 10.58
C GLY A 642 -17.45 -12.56 9.07
N ARG A 643 -16.79 -13.48 8.36
CA ARG A 643 -16.95 -13.63 6.92
C ARG A 643 -16.85 -15.09 6.50
N THR A 644 -17.78 -15.53 5.66
CA THR A 644 -17.68 -16.80 4.94
C THR A 644 -16.87 -16.61 3.65
N SER A 645 -16.05 -17.59 3.33
CA SER A 645 -15.27 -17.65 2.08
C SER A 645 -15.60 -18.92 1.35
N GLN A 646 -16.09 -18.80 0.10
CA GLN A 646 -16.36 -19.92 -0.78
C GLN A 646 -15.05 -20.50 -1.33
N PRO A 647 -14.99 -21.83 -1.60
CA PRO A 647 -13.89 -22.41 -2.35
C PRO A 647 -13.76 -21.73 -3.72
N SER A 648 -12.53 -21.56 -4.19
CA SER A 648 -12.29 -21.06 -5.55
C SER A 648 -12.62 -22.11 -6.60
N ILE A 649 -12.80 -21.66 -7.85
CA ILE A 649 -13.06 -22.56 -8.99
C ILE A 649 -11.95 -23.61 -9.10
N THR A 650 -10.70 -23.19 -9.08
CA THR A 650 -9.52 -24.07 -9.14
C THR A 650 -9.47 -25.07 -8.01
N GLN A 651 -9.93 -24.69 -6.81
CA GLN A 651 -10.04 -25.62 -5.69
C GLN A 651 -11.12 -26.69 -5.88
N LEU A 652 -12.17 -26.40 -6.63
CA LEU A 652 -13.28 -27.34 -6.87
C LEU A 652 -13.06 -28.24 -8.08
N GLN A 653 -12.15 -27.89 -9.00
CA GLN A 653 -11.95 -28.60 -10.27
C GLN A 653 -11.08 -29.83 -10.14
N PRO A 654 -11.58 -31.06 -10.38
CA PRO A 654 -10.80 -32.29 -10.33
C PRO A 654 -9.94 -32.49 -11.59
N VAL A 655 -9.31 -31.42 -12.09
CA VAL A 655 -8.47 -31.44 -13.29
C VAL A 655 -7.01 -31.30 -12.90
N GLU A 656 -6.14 -32.10 -13.49
CA GLU A 656 -4.70 -32.00 -13.28
C GLU A 656 -4.10 -30.82 -14.04
N ASP A 657 -3.23 -30.11 -13.35
CA ASP A 657 -2.31 -29.17 -13.96
C ASP A 657 -0.91 -29.79 -14.00
N ASN A 658 -0.39 -29.97 -15.20
CA ASN A 658 0.92 -30.58 -15.50
C ASN A 658 1.95 -29.56 -16.01
N ALA A 659 1.70 -28.28 -15.86
CA ALA A 659 2.63 -27.23 -16.30
C ALA A 659 4.02 -27.34 -15.62
N ASN A 660 4.05 -27.96 -14.45
CA ASN A 660 5.30 -28.33 -13.74
C ASN A 660 5.39 -29.84 -13.61
N PRO A 661 6.43 -30.51 -14.21
CA PRO A 661 6.56 -31.96 -14.18
C PRO A 661 6.79 -32.53 -12.77
N LEU A 662 7.26 -31.72 -11.82
CA LEU A 662 7.52 -32.16 -10.44
C LEU A 662 6.41 -31.74 -9.45
N TYR A 663 5.37 -31.07 -9.91
CA TYR A 663 4.26 -30.61 -9.07
C TYR A 663 2.94 -30.70 -9.81
N ILE A 664 2.10 -31.64 -9.40
CA ILE A 664 0.78 -31.85 -9.97
C ILE A 664 -0.29 -31.45 -8.95
N SER A 665 -1.18 -30.54 -9.31
CA SER A 665 -2.29 -30.15 -8.46
C SER A 665 -3.63 -30.54 -9.06
N ARG A 666 -4.59 -30.84 -8.17
CA ARG A 666 -5.98 -31.15 -8.51
C ARG A 666 -6.94 -30.43 -7.58
N GLY A 667 -8.13 -30.12 -8.04
CA GLY A 667 -9.17 -29.60 -7.17
C GLY A 667 -9.97 -30.70 -6.49
N ASN A 668 -10.77 -30.31 -5.49
CA ASN A 668 -11.65 -31.18 -4.72
C ASN A 668 -13.09 -30.65 -4.81
N PRO A 669 -13.99 -31.35 -5.51
CA PRO A 669 -15.38 -30.90 -5.68
C PRO A 669 -16.22 -30.96 -4.40
N THR A 670 -15.75 -31.64 -3.34
CA THR A 670 -16.49 -31.84 -2.08
C THR A 670 -16.24 -30.71 -1.07
N LEU A 671 -15.42 -29.71 -1.41
CA LEU A 671 -15.10 -28.61 -0.52
C LEU A 671 -16.32 -27.81 -0.10
N THR A 672 -16.34 -27.43 1.16
CA THR A 672 -17.34 -26.56 1.76
C THR A 672 -16.73 -25.21 2.16
N PRO A 673 -17.56 -24.16 2.29
CA PRO A 673 -17.06 -22.83 2.67
C PRO A 673 -16.38 -22.79 4.03
N SER A 674 -15.36 -21.96 4.15
CA SER A 674 -14.70 -21.63 5.42
C SER A 674 -15.31 -20.39 6.06
N PHE A 675 -15.18 -20.24 7.39
CA PHE A 675 -15.60 -19.04 8.10
C PHE A 675 -14.41 -18.40 8.83
N SER A 676 -14.26 -17.09 8.67
CA SER A 676 -13.18 -16.31 9.28
C SER A 676 -13.74 -15.31 10.28
N HIS A 677 -13.24 -15.34 11.50
CA HIS A 677 -13.43 -14.32 12.53
C HIS A 677 -12.21 -13.41 12.54
N ARG A 678 -12.41 -12.10 12.37
CA ARG A 678 -11.32 -11.13 12.41
C ARG A 678 -11.60 -10.05 13.43
N LEU A 679 -10.65 -9.85 14.34
CA LEU A 679 -10.62 -8.75 15.28
C LEU A 679 -9.42 -7.85 14.96
N ASN A 680 -9.69 -6.57 14.71
CA ASN A 680 -8.66 -5.55 14.54
C ASN A 680 -8.81 -4.50 15.63
N THR A 681 -7.73 -4.17 16.30
CA THR A 681 -7.65 -3.12 17.31
C THR A 681 -6.59 -2.11 16.90
N MET A 682 -6.91 -0.83 16.95
CA MET A 682 -5.97 0.26 16.68
C MET A 682 -6.01 1.26 17.82
N TYR A 683 -4.84 1.61 18.35
CA TYR A 683 -4.68 2.69 19.32
C TYR A 683 -3.70 3.72 18.76
N ASN A 684 -4.10 4.97 18.73
CA ASN A 684 -3.31 6.11 18.28
C ASN A 684 -3.19 7.15 19.38
N LYS A 685 -1.98 7.67 19.57
CA LYS A 685 -1.71 8.81 20.46
C LYS A 685 -0.62 9.72 19.90
N THR A 686 -0.91 11.01 19.82
CA THR A 686 0.06 12.06 19.50
C THR A 686 0.16 13.07 20.62
N ASN A 687 1.37 13.32 21.09
CA ASN A 687 1.63 14.36 22.07
C ASN A 687 2.16 15.63 21.37
N MET A 688 1.32 16.65 21.24
CA MET A 688 1.65 17.91 20.56
C MET A 688 2.73 18.73 21.27
N LYS A 689 3.02 18.47 22.55
CA LYS A 689 4.05 19.19 23.33
C LYS A 689 5.46 18.60 23.10
N SER A 690 5.55 17.27 23.08
CA SER A 690 6.82 16.54 22.86
C SER A 690 7.05 16.18 21.42
N PHE A 691 6.05 16.34 20.53
CA PHE A 691 6.04 15.90 19.14
C PHE A 691 6.26 14.38 19.00
N SER A 692 5.86 13.61 20.02
CA SER A 692 5.93 12.15 19.98
C SER A 692 4.62 11.55 19.49
N SER A 693 4.72 10.48 18.74
CA SER A 693 3.57 9.72 18.26
C SER A 693 3.74 8.23 18.55
N LEU A 694 2.64 7.60 18.93
CA LEU A 694 2.54 6.16 19.15
C LEU A 694 1.32 5.65 18.37
N ASN A 695 1.55 4.63 17.54
CA ASN A 695 0.50 3.86 16.89
C ASN A 695 0.69 2.39 17.25
N VAL A 696 -0.37 1.75 17.72
CA VAL A 696 -0.39 0.32 18.04
C VAL A 696 -1.54 -0.31 17.29
N ASN A 697 -1.24 -1.33 16.48
CA ASN A 697 -2.24 -2.15 15.80
C ASN A 697 -2.11 -3.59 16.28
N PHE A 698 -3.24 -4.22 16.54
CA PHE A 698 -3.34 -5.63 16.86
C PHE A 698 -4.40 -6.26 15.97
N ASP A 699 -4.01 -7.29 15.23
CA ASP A 699 -4.86 -8.09 14.36
C ASP A 699 -4.91 -9.52 14.90
N PHE A 700 -6.10 -10.09 14.97
CA PHE A 700 -6.33 -11.49 15.30
C PHE A 700 -7.32 -12.06 14.28
N THR A 701 -6.95 -13.19 13.66
CA THR A 701 -7.81 -13.92 12.73
C THR A 701 -7.90 -15.36 13.17
N TYR A 702 -9.12 -15.89 13.25
CA TYR A 702 -9.42 -17.29 13.53
C TYR A 702 -10.31 -17.83 12.41
N ASN A 703 -9.89 -18.95 11.80
CA ASN A 703 -10.60 -19.58 10.69
C ASN A 703 -11.11 -20.94 11.13
N THR A 704 -12.38 -21.22 10.85
CA THR A 704 -13.01 -22.52 11.02
C THR A 704 -13.30 -23.13 9.65
N ASN A 705 -13.26 -24.43 9.55
CA ASN A 705 -13.45 -25.17 8.31
C ASN A 705 -12.54 -24.66 7.18
N ASN A 706 -11.30 -24.33 7.53
CA ASN A 706 -10.36 -23.74 6.59
C ASN A 706 -9.99 -24.74 5.49
N ILE A 707 -9.87 -24.25 4.26
CA ILE A 707 -9.39 -25.06 3.13
C ILE A 707 -7.87 -25.02 3.18
N VAL A 708 -7.25 -26.20 3.32
CA VAL A 708 -5.80 -26.41 3.42
C VAL A 708 -5.36 -27.44 2.39
N ASN A 709 -4.07 -27.49 2.06
CA ASN A 709 -3.56 -28.46 1.12
C ASN A 709 -3.30 -29.82 1.80
N ALA A 710 -3.66 -30.87 1.12
CA ALA A 710 -3.18 -32.21 1.35
C ALA A 710 -2.17 -32.55 0.25
N THR A 711 -0.96 -32.95 0.65
CA THR A 711 0.16 -33.19 -0.27
C THR A 711 0.74 -34.59 -0.05
N TRP A 712 1.15 -35.26 -1.14
CA TRP A 712 1.90 -36.51 -1.09
C TRP A 712 2.94 -36.55 -2.19
N TYR A 713 3.84 -37.51 -2.12
CA TYR A 713 4.91 -37.67 -3.09
C TYR A 713 4.86 -39.09 -3.65
N ASP A 714 5.04 -39.24 -4.94
CA ASP A 714 5.27 -40.55 -5.55
C ASP A 714 6.75 -41.00 -5.41
N LYS A 715 7.06 -42.19 -5.92
CA LYS A 715 8.41 -42.75 -5.87
C LYS A 715 9.42 -41.97 -6.73
N SER A 716 8.95 -41.26 -7.76
CA SER A 716 9.76 -40.43 -8.65
C SER A 716 10.03 -39.03 -8.07
N GLY A 717 9.50 -38.73 -6.87
CA GLY A 717 9.64 -37.46 -6.19
C GLY A 717 8.71 -36.36 -6.69
N VAL A 718 7.73 -36.69 -7.54
CA VAL A 718 6.68 -35.77 -7.97
C VAL A 718 5.76 -35.47 -6.80
N GLN A 719 5.54 -34.19 -6.53
CA GLN A 719 4.62 -33.73 -5.50
C GLN A 719 3.20 -33.59 -6.06
N TYR A 720 2.25 -34.23 -5.42
CA TYR A 720 0.83 -34.06 -5.69
C TYR A 720 0.19 -33.20 -4.60
N SER A 721 -0.87 -32.45 -4.96
CA SER A 721 -1.59 -31.59 -4.01
C SER A 721 -3.08 -31.56 -4.32
N VAL A 722 -3.91 -31.65 -3.27
CA VAL A 722 -5.36 -31.50 -3.34
C VAL A 722 -5.86 -30.65 -2.16
N PRO A 723 -6.78 -29.70 -2.35
CA PRO A 723 -7.35 -28.94 -1.24
C PRO A 723 -8.36 -29.77 -0.46
N MET A 724 -8.33 -29.66 0.87
CA MET A 724 -9.27 -30.32 1.79
C MET A 724 -9.76 -29.34 2.86
N ASN A 725 -10.98 -29.54 3.35
CA ASN A 725 -11.45 -28.80 4.52
C ASN A 725 -10.79 -29.33 5.79
N ASN A 726 -10.39 -28.42 6.67
CA ASN A 726 -9.87 -28.72 8.00
C ASN A 726 -10.89 -28.29 9.06
N ASP A 727 -11.37 -29.23 9.87
CA ASP A 727 -12.31 -29.01 10.97
C ASP A 727 -11.67 -28.41 12.23
N LYS A 728 -10.34 -28.50 12.35
CA LYS A 728 -9.56 -27.99 13.49
C LYS A 728 -9.09 -26.55 13.25
N GLY A 729 -9.78 -25.58 13.64
CA GLY A 729 -9.49 -24.18 13.43
C GLY A 729 -8.00 -23.78 13.35
N THR A 730 -7.70 -22.78 12.53
CA THR A 730 -6.38 -22.14 12.40
C THR A 730 -6.45 -20.70 12.84
N PHE A 731 -5.35 -20.14 13.35
CA PHE A 731 -5.37 -18.74 13.74
C PHE A 731 -4.04 -18.05 13.46
N SER A 732 -4.13 -16.74 13.30
CA SER A 732 -2.97 -15.85 13.19
C SER A 732 -3.19 -14.59 14.02
N THR A 733 -2.12 -14.08 14.60
CA THR A 733 -2.12 -12.83 15.34
C THR A 733 -0.93 -11.99 14.92
N GLN A 734 -1.12 -10.68 14.89
CA GLN A 734 -0.06 -9.73 14.55
C GLN A 734 -0.20 -8.48 15.42
N ALA A 735 0.90 -8.07 16.03
CA ALA A 735 1.02 -6.81 16.76
C ALA A 735 2.05 -5.92 16.05
N ARG A 736 1.67 -4.67 15.80
CA ARG A 736 2.53 -3.64 15.21
C ARG A 736 2.56 -2.43 16.10
N ILE A 737 3.75 -1.96 16.41
CA ILE A 737 3.99 -0.78 17.24
C ILE A 737 4.88 0.17 16.45
N MET A 738 4.42 1.37 16.21
CA MET A 738 5.20 2.45 15.63
C MET A 738 5.34 3.56 16.65
N PHE A 739 6.59 3.95 16.90
CA PHE A 739 6.92 5.03 17.81
C PHE A 739 7.90 5.99 17.16
N ASN A 740 7.63 7.28 17.27
CA ASN A 740 8.50 8.34 16.81
C ASN A 740 8.57 9.46 17.83
N THR A 741 9.77 9.95 18.11
CA THR A 741 9.97 11.07 19.02
C THR A 741 11.25 11.86 18.70
N PRO A 742 11.22 13.19 18.70
CA PRO A 742 12.42 13.98 18.80
C PRO A 742 13.03 13.87 20.21
N ILE A 743 14.34 13.81 20.31
CA ILE A 743 15.07 13.73 21.58
C ILE A 743 15.20 15.13 22.15
N ALA A 744 14.56 15.39 23.30
CA ALA A 744 14.70 16.62 24.09
C ALA A 744 14.60 17.93 23.27
N LYS A 745 13.74 17.98 22.25
CA LYS A 745 13.60 19.11 21.30
C LYS A 745 14.90 19.45 20.56
N SER A 746 15.80 18.48 20.44
CA SER A 746 17.06 18.61 19.73
C SER A 746 16.93 18.32 18.24
N LYS A 747 18.05 18.44 17.52
CA LYS A 747 18.16 18.03 16.11
C LYS A 747 18.13 16.50 15.90
N PHE A 748 18.02 15.74 16.98
CA PHE A 748 17.97 14.27 16.96
C PHE A 748 16.54 13.75 17.07
N SER A 749 16.24 12.68 16.34
CA SER A 749 14.99 11.94 16.47
C SER A 749 15.24 10.43 16.43
N ILE A 750 14.33 9.69 17.09
CA ILE A 750 14.30 8.23 17.07
C ILE A 750 12.99 7.80 16.45
N MET A 751 13.06 6.81 15.56
CA MET A 751 11.92 6.10 14.98
C MET A 751 12.10 4.62 15.26
N SER A 752 11.05 3.96 15.72
CA SER A 752 11.00 2.52 15.93
C SER A 752 9.74 1.96 15.28
N HIS A 753 9.87 0.83 14.63
CA HIS A 753 8.76 0.07 14.09
C HIS A 753 8.96 -1.40 14.40
N SER A 754 8.17 -1.90 15.34
CA SER A 754 8.15 -3.30 15.77
C SER A 754 6.97 -4.01 15.16
N ASN A 755 7.17 -5.20 14.61
CA ASN A 755 6.13 -6.06 14.10
C ASN A 755 6.38 -7.49 14.59
N VAL A 756 5.43 -8.05 15.30
CA VAL A 756 5.48 -9.44 15.78
C VAL A 756 4.24 -10.16 15.29
N SER A 757 4.44 -11.31 14.66
CA SER A 757 3.34 -12.16 14.20
C SER A 757 3.54 -13.60 14.65
N TYR A 758 2.44 -14.25 14.98
CA TYR A 758 2.37 -15.67 15.25
C TYR A 758 1.23 -16.27 14.42
N SER A 759 1.49 -17.38 13.78
CA SER A 759 0.48 -18.17 13.07
C SER A 759 0.54 -19.63 13.51
N ASN A 760 -0.66 -20.23 13.62
CA ASN A 760 -0.87 -21.66 13.81
C ASN A 760 -1.71 -22.13 12.63
N SER A 761 -1.07 -22.79 11.69
CA SER A 761 -1.66 -23.30 10.46
C SER A 761 -1.68 -24.83 10.45
N MET A 762 -2.34 -25.42 9.48
CA MET A 762 -2.46 -26.85 9.33
C MET A 762 -2.41 -27.24 7.86
N SER A 763 -1.85 -28.40 7.56
CA SER A 763 -1.89 -29.08 6.27
C SER A 763 -2.04 -30.58 6.48
N PHE A 764 -2.26 -31.33 5.42
CA PHE A 764 -2.34 -32.77 5.42
C PHE A 764 -1.18 -33.34 4.59
N ILE A 765 -0.51 -34.36 5.12
CA ILE A 765 0.59 -35.03 4.43
C ILE A 765 0.20 -36.49 4.20
N GLY A 766 0.28 -36.94 2.94
CA GLY A 766 -0.11 -38.27 2.54
C GLY A 766 0.77 -39.34 3.18
N LYS A 767 0.12 -40.39 3.66
CA LYS A 767 0.75 -41.64 4.09
C LYS A 767 1.29 -42.39 2.89
N ASP A 768 2.21 -43.33 3.12
CA ASP A 768 2.70 -44.19 2.08
C ASP A 768 1.55 -44.97 1.42
N GLY A 769 1.51 -44.97 0.09
CA GLY A 769 0.48 -45.67 -0.69
C GLY A 769 -0.75 -44.86 -1.06
N VAL A 770 -0.72 -43.51 -0.88
CA VAL A 770 -1.78 -42.66 -1.50
C VAL A 770 -1.68 -42.80 -3.01
N ASP A 771 -2.75 -43.35 -3.61
CA ASP A 771 -2.85 -43.53 -5.07
C ASP A 771 -3.37 -42.24 -5.72
N GLY A 772 -2.51 -41.60 -6.49
CA GLY A 772 -2.79 -40.38 -7.22
C GLY A 772 -3.82 -40.58 -8.36
N ASP A 773 -4.00 -41.76 -8.88
CA ASP A 773 -4.95 -42.03 -9.95
C ASP A 773 -6.35 -42.41 -9.43
N ASN A 774 -6.47 -42.68 -8.13
CA ASN A 774 -7.72 -43.06 -7.49
C ASN A 774 -8.29 -41.94 -6.61
N SER A 775 -9.41 -41.31 -7.03
CA SER A 775 -10.06 -40.24 -6.28
C SER A 775 -10.58 -40.66 -4.90
N GLU A 776 -10.97 -41.92 -4.71
CA GLU A 776 -11.35 -42.44 -3.39
C GLU A 776 -10.15 -42.53 -2.45
N SER A 777 -8.93 -42.69 -3.00
CA SER A 777 -7.68 -42.64 -2.23
C SER A 777 -7.24 -41.24 -1.84
N TYR A 778 -7.09 -40.34 -2.81
CA TYR A 778 -6.52 -39.02 -2.55
C TYR A 778 -7.53 -37.99 -2.00
N LEU A 779 -8.83 -38.25 -2.02
CA LEU A 779 -9.85 -37.42 -1.35
C LEU A 779 -10.20 -37.92 0.06
N ASN A 780 -9.74 -39.09 0.46
CA ASN A 780 -10.00 -39.64 1.78
C ASN A 780 -9.03 -39.09 2.82
N ALA A 781 -9.53 -38.24 3.73
CA ALA A 781 -8.72 -37.66 4.80
C ALA A 781 -8.02 -38.70 5.70
N ALA A 782 -8.52 -39.95 5.80
CA ALA A 782 -7.88 -41.01 6.58
C ALA A 782 -6.52 -41.47 6.01
N ASN A 783 -6.25 -41.20 4.73
CA ASN A 783 -4.99 -41.48 4.06
C ASN A 783 -3.93 -40.43 4.27
N PHE A 784 -4.21 -39.41 5.09
CA PHE A 784 -3.32 -38.31 5.38
C PHE A 784 -3.11 -38.15 6.88
N ASP A 785 -1.93 -37.70 7.25
CA ASP A 785 -1.62 -37.27 8.61
C ASP A 785 -1.68 -35.75 8.71
N GLU A 786 -2.15 -35.27 9.85
CA GLU A 786 -2.22 -33.85 10.13
C GLU A 786 -0.83 -33.28 10.42
N ASN A 787 -0.47 -32.24 9.69
CA ASN A 787 0.71 -31.44 9.97
C ASN A 787 0.31 -30.07 10.47
N ARG A 788 0.49 -29.81 11.76
CA ARG A 788 0.41 -28.46 12.30
C ARG A 788 1.76 -27.78 12.18
N TYR A 789 1.75 -26.60 11.61
CA TYR A 789 2.93 -25.77 11.66
C TYR A 789 2.65 -24.43 12.34
N GLN A 790 3.56 -24.07 13.22
CA GLN A 790 3.54 -22.85 13.98
C GLN A 790 4.68 -21.98 13.49
N LYS A 791 4.43 -20.69 13.32
CA LYS A 791 5.45 -19.74 12.89
C LYS A 791 5.40 -18.48 13.73
N VAL A 792 6.54 -18.11 14.28
CA VAL A 792 6.78 -16.79 14.87
C VAL A 792 7.64 -15.99 13.92
N SER A 793 7.27 -14.75 13.67
CA SER A 793 8.11 -13.78 12.97
C SER A 793 8.12 -12.47 13.74
N ALA A 794 9.30 -11.93 13.98
CA ALA A 794 9.50 -10.64 14.61
C ALA A 794 10.38 -9.78 13.72
N ASN A 795 10.01 -8.52 13.55
CA ASN A 795 10.79 -7.54 12.81
C ASN A 795 10.88 -6.27 13.64
N GLU A 796 12.10 -5.82 13.91
CA GLU A 796 12.36 -4.55 14.57
C GLU A 796 13.16 -3.65 13.64
N PHE A 797 12.66 -2.47 13.39
CA PHE A 797 13.36 -1.39 12.69
C PHE A 797 13.58 -0.23 13.65
N LEU A 798 14.83 0.15 13.84
CA LEU A 798 15.23 1.30 14.66
C LEU A 798 16.06 2.26 13.82
N ARG A 799 15.76 3.55 13.87
CA ARG A 799 16.47 4.59 13.14
C ARG A 799 16.70 5.82 14.01
N PHE A 800 17.95 6.28 14.04
CA PHE A 800 18.39 7.54 14.60
C PHE A 800 18.64 8.52 13.48
N VAL A 801 18.13 9.74 13.60
CA VAL A 801 18.31 10.80 12.61
C VAL A 801 18.83 12.05 13.32
N TYR A 802 19.95 12.58 12.83
CA TYR A 802 20.42 13.93 13.12
C TYR A 802 20.10 14.81 11.91
N ARG A 803 19.52 15.98 12.13
CA ARG A 803 19.18 16.91 11.07
C ARG A 803 19.48 18.34 11.46
N ASP A 804 20.17 19.04 10.56
CA ASP A 804 20.25 20.50 10.56
C ASP A 804 20.09 21.06 9.14
N ASN A 805 20.34 22.35 8.97
CA ASN A 805 20.16 23.04 7.69
C ASN A 805 21.11 22.55 6.58
N ILE A 806 22.27 22.06 6.93
CA ILE A 806 23.36 21.69 6.02
C ILE A 806 23.37 20.16 5.82
N ILE A 807 23.25 19.39 6.90
CA ILE A 807 23.44 17.95 6.86
C ILE A 807 22.29 17.18 7.54
N GLU A 808 21.93 16.06 6.94
CA GLU A 808 21.12 15.00 7.57
C GLU A 808 21.95 13.72 7.62
N LEU A 809 22.09 13.17 8.81
CA LEU A 809 22.73 11.88 9.03
C LEU A 809 21.66 10.91 9.56
N SER A 810 21.64 9.69 9.07
CA SER A 810 20.83 8.65 9.67
C SER A 810 21.65 7.36 9.85
N LEU A 811 21.38 6.71 10.97
CA LEU A 811 21.85 5.35 11.26
C LEU A 811 20.64 4.53 11.64
N GLY A 812 20.44 3.41 10.95
CA GLY A 812 19.32 2.51 11.18
C GLY A 812 19.76 1.06 11.27
N GLY A 813 18.90 0.24 11.84
CA GLY A 813 19.05 -1.21 11.88
C GLY A 813 17.69 -1.85 11.68
N ASN A 814 17.69 -2.98 10.98
CA ASN A 814 16.52 -3.85 10.86
C ASN A 814 16.94 -5.26 11.25
N ALA A 815 16.22 -5.85 12.19
CA ALA A 815 16.43 -7.25 12.63
C ALA A 815 15.13 -8.01 12.38
N ARG A 816 15.19 -9.01 11.51
CA ARG A 816 14.07 -9.89 11.19
C ARG A 816 14.39 -11.30 11.67
N TYR A 817 13.57 -11.79 12.57
CA TYR A 817 13.61 -13.15 13.11
C TYR A 817 12.45 -13.97 12.55
N SER A 818 12.67 -15.24 12.21
CA SER A 818 11.63 -16.18 11.86
C SER A 818 11.99 -17.57 12.34
N GLN A 819 11.04 -18.24 13.02
CA GLN A 819 11.15 -19.63 13.50
C GLN A 819 9.86 -20.35 13.18
N SER A 820 9.97 -21.59 12.73
CA SER A 820 8.82 -22.46 12.46
C SER A 820 9.02 -23.83 13.12
N TRP A 821 7.91 -24.43 13.54
CA TRP A 821 7.84 -25.77 14.14
C TRP A 821 6.76 -26.56 13.40
N TYR A 822 7.06 -27.84 13.16
CA TYR A 822 6.17 -28.77 12.45
C TYR A 822 5.88 -29.98 13.32
N THR A 823 4.66 -30.54 13.23
CA THR A 823 4.31 -31.78 13.95
C THR A 823 4.66 -33.02 13.17
N ILE A 824 4.86 -32.89 11.86
CA ILE A 824 5.15 -34.02 10.97
C ILE A 824 6.57 -34.56 11.11
N THR A 825 7.49 -33.77 11.56
CA THR A 825 8.92 -34.15 11.67
C THR A 825 9.47 -33.76 13.01
N THR A 826 10.44 -34.59 13.50
CA THR A 826 11.28 -34.29 14.67
C THR A 826 12.52 -33.47 14.29
N GLN A 827 12.77 -33.26 12.99
CA GLN A 827 13.89 -32.42 12.56
C GLN A 827 13.64 -30.96 12.96
N GLU A 828 14.62 -30.36 13.62
CA GLU A 828 14.53 -28.95 14.01
C GLU A 828 14.82 -28.05 12.81
N VAL A 829 13.84 -27.22 12.44
CA VAL A 829 14.03 -26.15 11.45
C VAL A 829 14.76 -25.01 12.13
N LYS A 830 15.96 -24.69 11.65
CA LYS A 830 16.78 -23.61 12.20
C LYS A 830 16.05 -22.27 12.14
N ALA A 831 16.13 -21.53 13.25
CA ALA A 831 15.69 -20.12 13.27
C ALA A 831 16.51 -19.30 12.27
N THR A 832 15.86 -18.40 11.59
CA THR A 832 16.52 -17.49 10.65
C THR A 832 16.54 -16.06 11.15
N TRP A 833 17.65 -15.40 10.90
CA TRP A 833 17.82 -13.98 11.09
C TRP A 833 18.26 -13.33 9.78
N THR A 834 17.56 -12.29 9.38
CA THR A 834 18.00 -11.36 8.34
C THR A 834 18.18 -10.01 9.00
N ASN A 835 19.41 -9.57 9.12
CA ASN A 835 19.74 -8.32 9.80
C ASN A 835 20.35 -7.34 8.80
N SER A 836 20.04 -6.07 8.94
CA SER A 836 20.70 -5.04 8.15
C SER A 836 21.03 -3.82 9.01
N VAL A 837 22.17 -3.22 8.72
CA VAL A 837 22.58 -1.92 9.26
C VAL A 837 22.66 -0.94 8.10
N THR A 838 21.91 0.16 8.21
CA THR A 838 21.83 1.20 7.17
C THR A 838 22.40 2.50 7.68
N GLY A 839 23.27 3.11 6.91
CA GLY A 839 23.78 4.46 7.16
C GLY A 839 23.49 5.36 5.98
N SER A 840 23.09 6.60 6.21
CA SER A 840 23.01 7.59 5.12
C SER A 840 23.45 8.98 5.57
N ALA A 841 24.04 9.70 4.63
CA ALA A 841 24.40 11.10 4.78
C ALA A 841 23.91 11.89 3.56
N ASN A 842 23.23 13.01 3.82
CA ASN A 842 22.78 13.95 2.81
C ASN A 842 23.21 15.34 3.22
N ALA A 843 24.14 15.94 2.49
CA ALA A 843 24.68 17.26 2.76
C ALA A 843 24.42 18.22 1.59
N THR A 844 24.04 19.45 1.91
CA THR A 844 23.92 20.53 0.92
C THR A 844 24.98 21.60 1.27
N ILE A 845 25.99 21.67 0.42
CA ILE A 845 27.14 22.57 0.61
C ILE A 845 26.79 23.93 -0.03
N PRO A 846 27.27 25.08 0.55
CA PRO A 846 27.13 26.37 -0.08
C PRO A 846 27.58 26.34 -1.55
N GLY A 847 26.83 27.05 -2.41
CA GLY A 847 27.07 27.00 -3.86
C GLY A 847 26.20 25.99 -4.61
N GLY A 848 25.22 25.36 -3.92
CA GLY A 848 24.25 24.45 -4.55
C GLY A 848 24.83 23.09 -4.96
N ILE A 849 25.80 22.60 -4.21
CA ILE A 849 26.33 21.24 -4.37
C ILE A 849 25.69 20.35 -3.32
N GLY A 850 25.05 19.27 -3.75
CA GLY A 850 24.53 18.21 -2.89
C GLY A 850 25.43 16.99 -2.95
N VAL A 851 25.65 16.35 -1.81
CA VAL A 851 26.33 15.07 -1.69
C VAL A 851 25.42 14.14 -0.92
N VAL A 852 25.06 13.02 -1.54
CA VAL A 852 24.23 11.98 -0.92
C VAL A 852 24.99 10.67 -0.97
N THR A 853 25.02 9.96 0.13
CA THR A 853 25.56 8.60 0.16
C THR A 853 24.75 7.76 1.12
N ASP A 854 24.56 6.52 0.77
CA ASP A 854 23.91 5.51 1.60
C ASP A 854 24.63 4.16 1.49
N GLY A 855 24.65 3.46 2.61
CA GLY A 855 25.20 2.11 2.69
C GLY A 855 24.25 1.20 3.46
N ASN A 856 24.10 -0.03 2.97
CA ASN A 856 23.30 -1.06 3.60
C ASN A 856 24.12 -2.35 3.71
N TYR A 857 24.44 -2.73 4.93
CA TYR A 857 25.10 -4.00 5.23
C TYR A 857 24.07 -5.01 5.71
N THR A 858 23.83 -6.07 4.92
CA THR A 858 22.89 -7.14 5.24
C THR A 858 23.63 -8.43 5.52
N PHE A 859 23.24 -9.14 6.58
CA PHE A 859 23.83 -10.41 6.98
C PHE A 859 22.76 -11.37 7.50
N TYR A 860 23.01 -12.67 7.30
CA TYR A 860 22.05 -13.73 7.46
C TYR A 860 22.58 -14.82 8.41
N TYR A 861 21.66 -15.40 9.22
CA TYR A 861 21.93 -16.60 10.01
C TYR A 861 20.81 -17.61 9.82
N GLY A 862 21.14 -18.91 9.87
CA GLY A 862 20.18 -19.99 9.75
C GLY A 862 19.75 -20.31 8.32
N TYR A 863 20.34 -19.69 7.31
CA TYR A 863 20.17 -20.03 5.89
C TYR A 863 21.14 -21.15 5.50
N ASP A 864 20.84 -21.84 4.39
CA ASP A 864 21.70 -22.87 3.84
C ASP A 864 23.00 -22.29 3.28
N GLU A 865 23.99 -23.15 3.07
CA GLU A 865 25.28 -22.74 2.51
C GLU A 865 25.10 -22.12 1.11
N GLY A 866 25.78 -21.00 0.84
CA GLY A 866 25.66 -20.22 -0.39
C GLY A 866 24.50 -19.20 -0.39
N TYR A 867 23.59 -19.25 0.60
CA TYR A 867 22.48 -18.29 0.76
C TYR A 867 22.65 -17.37 1.99
N ASN A 868 23.72 -17.51 2.74
CA ASN A 868 24.00 -16.76 3.96
C ASN A 868 25.13 -15.72 3.82
N GLU A 869 25.59 -15.46 2.61
CA GLU A 869 26.68 -14.53 2.37
C GLU A 869 26.26 -13.08 2.66
N PRO A 870 27.01 -12.36 3.48
CA PRO A 870 26.69 -10.95 3.76
C PRO A 870 26.93 -10.07 2.53
N THR A 871 26.19 -8.98 2.44
CA THR A 871 26.30 -8.02 1.33
C THR A 871 26.41 -6.60 1.87
N PHE A 872 27.25 -5.77 1.23
CA PHE A 872 27.34 -4.36 1.51
C PHE A 872 27.08 -3.55 0.24
N VAL A 873 25.85 -3.07 0.08
CA VAL A 873 25.46 -2.20 -1.04
C VAL A 873 25.73 -0.76 -0.67
N TRP A 874 26.62 -0.11 -1.40
CA TRP A 874 27.02 1.27 -1.20
C TRP A 874 26.68 2.10 -2.44
N ASN A 875 25.92 3.20 -2.24
CA ASN A 875 25.55 4.15 -3.27
C ASN A 875 26.09 5.55 -2.94
N ALA A 876 26.42 6.30 -3.98
CA ALA A 876 26.84 7.70 -3.82
C ALA A 876 26.33 8.56 -4.98
N GLU A 877 25.98 9.80 -4.66
CA GLU A 877 25.53 10.80 -5.62
C GLU A 877 26.16 12.16 -5.29
N VAL A 878 26.66 12.81 -6.34
CA VAL A 878 27.02 14.23 -6.29
C VAL A 878 26.15 14.98 -7.27
N ASN A 879 25.46 16.00 -6.81
CA ASN A 879 24.62 16.82 -7.64
C ASN A 879 24.98 18.31 -7.55
N LYS A 880 24.74 19.04 -8.64
CA LYS A 880 24.97 20.47 -8.74
C LYS A 880 23.70 21.15 -9.23
N GLN A 881 23.20 22.07 -8.43
CA GLN A 881 22.11 22.95 -8.82
C GLN A 881 22.61 24.02 -9.81
N LEU A 882 21.88 24.19 -10.90
CA LEU A 882 22.14 25.13 -11.99
C LEU A 882 20.90 26.02 -12.17
N PHE A 883 21.07 27.16 -12.84
CA PHE A 883 19.99 28.09 -13.19
C PHE A 883 19.11 28.47 -11.99
N LYS A 884 19.72 28.86 -10.87
CA LYS A 884 19.00 29.21 -9.63
C LYS A 884 18.09 28.08 -9.10
N GLY A 885 18.55 26.82 -9.22
CA GLY A 885 17.83 25.64 -8.76
C GLY A 885 16.77 25.08 -9.73
N GLN A 886 16.63 25.67 -10.91
CA GLN A 886 15.72 25.13 -11.95
C GLN A 886 16.28 23.87 -12.63
N ALA A 887 17.58 23.70 -12.67
CA ALA A 887 18.19 22.48 -13.19
C ALA A 887 19.13 21.87 -12.17
N THR A 888 19.31 20.55 -12.29
CA THR A 888 20.25 19.76 -11.48
C THR A 888 21.02 18.83 -12.41
N LEU A 889 22.35 18.87 -12.35
CA LEU A 889 23.22 17.85 -12.93
C LEU A 889 23.62 16.90 -11.80
N SER A 890 23.40 15.60 -11.98
CA SER A 890 23.69 14.58 -10.97
C SER A 890 24.52 13.46 -11.55
N LEU A 891 25.59 13.10 -10.86
CA LEU A 891 26.39 11.91 -11.13
C LEU A 891 26.13 10.93 -9.99
N LYS A 892 25.56 9.76 -10.30
CA LYS A 892 25.18 8.74 -9.32
C LYS A 892 25.89 7.42 -9.64
N ALA A 893 26.48 6.82 -8.63
CA ALA A 893 27.06 5.48 -8.67
C ALA A 893 26.23 4.56 -7.77
N TYR A 894 25.77 3.48 -8.34
CA TYR A 894 25.02 2.43 -7.66
C TYR A 894 25.90 1.23 -7.40
N ASP A 895 25.69 0.60 -6.22
CA ASP A 895 26.36 -0.63 -5.81
C ASP A 895 27.85 -0.62 -6.11
N ILE A 896 28.56 0.41 -5.61
CA ILE A 896 29.98 0.70 -5.89
C ILE A 896 30.86 -0.53 -5.70
N LEU A 897 30.51 -1.39 -4.73
CA LEU A 897 31.25 -2.60 -4.40
C LEU A 897 30.80 -3.82 -5.21
N ASN A 898 29.75 -3.71 -6.04
CA ASN A 898 29.16 -4.78 -6.85
C ASN A 898 28.77 -6.02 -6.01
N GLN A 899 28.10 -5.80 -4.90
CA GLN A 899 27.71 -6.85 -3.95
C GLN A 899 26.20 -7.05 -3.83
N SER A 900 25.39 -6.35 -4.65
CA SER A 900 23.94 -6.50 -4.62
C SER A 900 23.53 -7.93 -4.96
N LYS A 901 22.80 -8.57 -4.06
CA LYS A 901 22.16 -9.88 -4.26
C LYS A 901 20.74 -9.81 -3.74
N ASN A 902 19.84 -10.58 -4.34
CA ASN A 902 18.48 -10.75 -3.84
C ASN A 902 18.29 -12.19 -3.36
N THR A 903 18.48 -12.42 -2.07
CA THR A 903 18.32 -13.70 -1.42
C THR A 903 17.21 -13.62 -0.38
N TYR A 904 16.30 -14.61 -0.41
CA TYR A 904 15.21 -14.70 0.58
C TYR A 904 14.86 -16.16 0.87
N ARG A 905 14.25 -16.40 2.03
CA ARG A 905 13.75 -17.71 2.44
C ARG A 905 12.22 -17.72 2.49
N THR A 906 11.63 -18.75 1.88
CA THR A 906 10.22 -19.10 1.98
C THR A 906 10.09 -20.31 2.90
N ILE A 907 9.15 -20.23 3.86
CA ILE A 907 8.80 -21.32 4.76
C ILE A 907 7.31 -21.60 4.55
N ALA A 908 6.97 -22.82 4.21
CA ALA A 908 5.61 -23.26 3.93
C ALA A 908 5.30 -24.56 4.71
N ASP A 909 4.16 -25.20 4.38
CA ASP A 909 3.51 -26.26 5.15
C ASP A 909 4.42 -27.43 5.55
N ASN A 910 5.36 -27.82 4.69
CA ASN A 910 6.30 -28.93 4.96
C ASN A 910 7.68 -28.71 4.32
N TYR A 911 8.01 -27.50 3.88
CA TYR A 911 9.30 -27.22 3.26
C TYR A 911 9.89 -25.86 3.64
N VAL A 912 11.19 -25.78 3.51
CA VAL A 912 11.97 -24.56 3.55
C VAL A 912 12.67 -24.39 2.21
N GLN A 913 12.61 -23.20 1.62
CA GLN A 913 13.22 -22.92 0.32
C GLN A 913 14.02 -21.63 0.38
N ASP A 914 15.28 -21.68 0.01
CA ASP A 914 16.14 -20.52 -0.23
C ASP A 914 16.18 -20.19 -1.71
N VAL A 915 16.10 -18.90 -2.02
CA VAL A 915 16.03 -18.39 -3.40
C VAL A 915 17.03 -17.27 -3.57
N THR A 916 17.77 -17.29 -4.67
CA THR A 916 18.63 -16.18 -5.10
C THR A 916 18.35 -15.82 -6.55
N ASN A 917 18.13 -14.52 -6.79
CA ASN A 917 17.86 -13.97 -8.12
C ASN A 917 18.93 -12.96 -8.51
N ASN A 918 19.12 -12.77 -9.83
CA ASN A 918 19.96 -11.69 -10.34
C ASN A 918 19.40 -10.31 -9.97
N THR A 919 20.30 -9.39 -9.78
CA THR A 919 20.03 -7.97 -9.55
C THR A 919 20.78 -7.12 -10.55
N LEU A 920 20.35 -5.87 -10.67
CA LEU A 920 21.14 -4.87 -11.39
C LEU A 920 22.43 -4.64 -10.58
N GLY A 921 23.59 -4.88 -11.22
CA GLY A 921 24.89 -4.72 -10.58
C GLY A 921 25.36 -3.26 -10.55
N ARG A 922 26.66 -3.07 -10.35
CA ARG A 922 27.31 -1.76 -10.30
C ARG A 922 27.17 -0.99 -11.60
N TYR A 923 26.66 0.25 -11.53
CA TYR A 923 26.61 1.16 -12.68
C TYR A 923 26.78 2.62 -12.25
N VAL A 924 27.18 3.45 -13.20
CA VAL A 924 27.31 4.90 -13.03
C VAL A 924 26.43 5.59 -14.06
N ILE A 925 25.67 6.60 -13.63
CA ILE A 925 24.79 7.37 -14.50
C ILE A 925 24.92 8.86 -14.27
N LEU A 926 25.07 9.62 -15.34
CA LEU A 926 25.00 11.08 -15.36
C LEU A 926 23.61 11.49 -15.80
N SER A 927 22.94 12.32 -15.00
CA SER A 927 21.56 12.74 -15.24
C SER A 927 21.43 14.25 -15.20
N PHE A 928 20.63 14.79 -16.11
CA PHE A 928 20.24 16.19 -16.11
C PHE A 928 18.74 16.30 -15.88
N THR A 929 18.34 17.05 -14.85
CA THR A 929 16.93 17.31 -14.53
C THR A 929 16.66 18.78 -14.71
N TYR A 930 15.63 19.14 -15.49
CA TYR A 930 15.15 20.50 -15.63
C TYR A 930 13.72 20.62 -15.06
N ARG A 931 13.53 21.59 -14.19
CA ARG A 931 12.24 21.89 -13.57
C ARG A 931 11.77 23.25 -13.99
N PHE A 932 10.54 23.33 -14.40
CA PHE A 932 9.91 24.59 -14.79
C PHE A 932 8.56 24.73 -14.07
N GLY A 933 8.18 25.99 -13.83
CA GLY A 933 6.88 26.29 -13.22
C GLY A 933 6.78 27.80 -12.99
N THR A 934 5.59 28.33 -13.18
CA THR A 934 5.27 29.69 -12.75
C THR A 934 4.95 29.66 -11.27
N PHE A 935 5.98 29.83 -10.44
CA PHE A 935 5.79 30.06 -9.01
C PHE A 935 5.15 31.44 -8.83
N GLY A 936 3.87 31.44 -8.48
CA GLY A 936 2.94 32.55 -8.37
C GLY A 936 3.52 33.95 -8.20
N GLY A 937 3.76 34.62 -9.29
CA GLY A 937 3.89 36.04 -9.37
C GLY A 937 2.83 36.55 -10.33
N ASN A 938 1.73 37.07 -9.80
CA ASN A 938 0.64 37.64 -10.57
C ASN A 938 1.17 38.83 -11.37
N LYS A 939 1.53 38.64 -12.63
CA LYS A 939 1.65 39.72 -13.60
C LYS A 939 0.37 39.78 -14.39
N ASN A 940 -0.40 40.85 -14.14
CA ASN A 940 -1.57 41.34 -14.88
C ASN A 940 -2.88 40.53 -14.71
N ARG A 941 -3.66 40.87 -13.71
CA ARG A 941 -5.11 40.84 -13.81
C ARG A 941 -5.62 42.29 -13.73
N GLY A 942 -6.19 42.74 -14.83
CA GLY A 942 -7.10 43.90 -14.85
C GLY A 942 -8.34 43.59 -14.03
N PRO A 943 -9.09 44.62 -13.60
CA PRO A 943 -10.18 44.43 -12.64
C PRO A 943 -11.33 43.64 -13.29
N MET A 944 -11.56 42.41 -12.80
CA MET A 944 -12.79 41.67 -13.07
C MET A 944 -13.62 41.53 -11.81
N GLY A 945 -14.87 41.77 -11.99
CA GLY A 945 -15.94 42.04 -11.07
C GLY A 945 -16.12 41.04 -9.91
N ARG A 946 -16.72 41.59 -8.86
CA ARG A 946 -17.21 40.92 -7.66
C ARG A 946 -18.09 39.70 -7.98
N GLY A 947 -17.62 38.53 -7.64
CA GLY A 947 -18.44 37.34 -7.49
C GLY A 947 -18.40 36.89 -6.03
N HIS A 948 -19.55 36.78 -5.41
CA HIS A 948 -19.73 36.33 -4.03
C HIS A 948 -19.03 34.99 -3.77
N MET A 949 -18.09 34.98 -2.81
CA MET A 949 -17.63 33.76 -2.21
C MET A 949 -18.64 33.28 -1.16
N GLY A 950 -19.29 32.17 -1.46
CA GLY A 950 -20.04 31.40 -0.47
C GLY A 950 -19.05 30.68 0.46
N GLY A 951 -19.26 30.85 1.76
CA GLY A 951 -18.41 30.29 2.80
C GLY A 951 -18.31 28.77 2.75
N GLY A 952 -17.12 28.27 2.86
CA GLY A 952 -16.85 26.84 3.06
C GLY A 952 -17.39 26.39 4.42
N HIS A 953 -18.49 25.67 4.39
CA HIS A 953 -18.95 24.93 5.56
C HIS A 953 -18.04 23.72 5.75
N GLY A 954 -17.35 23.69 6.88
CA GLY A 954 -16.75 22.47 7.40
C GLY A 954 -17.79 21.36 7.44
N MET A 955 -17.43 20.19 6.89
CA MET A 955 -18.25 18.99 7.00
C MET A 955 -18.41 18.64 8.48
N ARG A 956 -19.49 19.07 9.10
CA ARG A 956 -20.07 18.39 10.25
C ARG A 956 -20.82 17.19 9.68
N GLY A 957 -20.38 15.98 10.05
CA GLY A 957 -21.14 14.77 9.78
C GLY A 957 -22.56 14.91 10.34
N PRO A 958 -23.53 14.25 9.73
CA PRO A 958 -24.91 14.34 10.22
C PRO A 958 -25.00 13.86 11.65
N MET A 959 -25.55 14.69 12.52
CA MET A 959 -26.08 14.24 13.80
C MET A 959 -27.31 13.37 13.59
#